data_9321b432ca9c51473d7044bd95829e0d
#
_entry.id   9321b432ca9c51473d7044bd95829e0d
#
_cell.length_a   1.000
_cell.length_b   1.000
_cell.length_c   1.000
_cell.angle_alpha   90.00
_cell.angle_beta   90.00
_cell.angle_gamma   90.00
#
_symmetry.space_group_name_H-M   'P 1'
#
loop_
_entity.id
_entity.type
_entity.pdbx_description
1 polymer ?
#
loop_
_entity_poly.entity_id
_entity_poly.type
_entity_poly.pdbx_seq_one_letter_code
_entity_poly.pdbx_strand_id
1 'polypeptide(L)'
;MESFLKLVAADLYKHTEGNLAHTAVVFPNKRAGLFFNEYLAQESDSPIWSPAYVSISELFRSLSPWEVGDPVKLVCELYKIFRRETQSTETLDDFYFWGEMLISDFDDADKNKVDTDKLFSNLQDLRNIMDDYTFIDDEQEEAIRQFFQNFSIERRTALKERFISLWDVLGNIYKGFRESLASQNIAYEGMMYRHVIEHLDVDKLPYEKYVFVGFNVLNKVEHTLFTQLKDAGKAVFYWDYDEFYMKENRQAVTHEAGEFIRRNLRDFPSPLSGELFKNLSKPKEVHYIASSTENAQARYLPQWIRNNLTTPEKETAVVLCNEALLQPVLHSLPAEVKHVNITMGFPLSQTPVYSFLIALLELHTHGFNFKSGRYTFQSVVTLLKHPYTRQLTGHAELLEKELTRNNRFYPLPGELGKDEFLTRLFTPLSGNLNLCIRLSETLQQVAGIYQANTSGTEDTDAFNQLYRESLFKAYTTINRFRTLIEEDELTVQSETFRRLLVKVLSATNIPFHGEPAIGMQVMGVLETRNLDFRHLVLLSVNEGQLPKSGGDSSFIPYNLRKAFGMTTIEHKIAVYAYYFYRLLQRAERITLMYNTSSDGLNRGEWSRFMLQFLIEWPHPITRQFLEAGQSPQGTSPITVEKTPDVMRRMQSLFDVRANPKAKFSPSALNYYLDCPLKFYYRYVAGLSAPDEVSAEIDSATFGSIFHYAAEHIYKDLTTHGKVINKEALETLLRNEVKLQDYVDTAFKKLFFNVPQNEKPEYNGVQLINSAVIARYLKQLLQNDLRYAPFTFIASEMEVDEPIDIQTPKGVIKSRIGGIIDRMDSKDGTLRIVDYKTGGDADTPPHVESLFIPDKKRSNYVFQTFLYAAIMCRKQPTMKIAPALLYIHRAATETYSPVIQMGEPRKPKEAVEDFSKYEKEYRERLQGLLEEIFNPEKSFTQTEIIEKCTYCDFKALCKR
;
A
#
# COMPACT_ATOMS: atom_id res chain seq x y z
N MET A 1 42.44 11.92 -7.38
CA MET A 1 41.69 11.76 -8.65
C MET A 1 41.37 13.14 -9.24
N GLU A 2 41.62 13.38 -10.52
CA GLU A 2 41.19 14.60 -11.15
C GLU A 2 39.76 14.47 -11.63
N SER A 3 38.86 15.24 -11.01
CA SER A 3 37.46 15.24 -11.42
C SER A 3 37.28 16.04 -12.72
N PHE A 4 36.25 15.72 -13.51
CA PHE A 4 35.95 16.43 -14.75
C PHE A 4 35.78 17.96 -14.52
N LEU A 5 35.02 18.34 -13.50
CA LEU A 5 34.78 19.75 -13.18
C LEU A 5 36.07 20.46 -12.78
N LYS A 6 37.01 19.78 -12.12
CA LYS A 6 38.32 20.34 -11.77
C LYS A 6 39.15 20.62 -13.05
N LEU A 7 39.17 19.66 -14.00
CA LEU A 7 39.84 19.85 -15.28
C LEU A 7 39.27 21.03 -16.05
N VAL A 8 37.95 21.17 -16.07
CA VAL A 8 37.28 22.31 -16.72
C VAL A 8 37.59 23.63 -16.00
N ALA A 9 37.60 23.65 -14.68
CA ALA A 9 37.92 24.84 -13.89
C ALA A 9 39.35 25.34 -14.17
N ALA A 10 40.33 24.41 -14.17
CA ALA A 10 41.73 24.73 -14.44
C ALA A 10 41.93 25.24 -15.88
N ASP A 11 41.30 24.60 -16.89
CA ASP A 11 41.40 25.01 -18.28
C ASP A 11 40.75 26.40 -18.50
N LEU A 12 39.53 26.59 -17.95
CA LEU A 12 38.83 27.86 -18.07
C LEU A 12 39.60 29.02 -17.38
N TYR A 13 40.13 28.80 -16.18
CA TYR A 13 40.92 29.78 -15.44
C TYR A 13 42.16 30.20 -16.24
N LYS A 14 42.86 29.21 -16.81
CA LYS A 14 44.04 29.43 -17.64
C LYS A 14 43.76 30.28 -18.89
N HIS A 15 42.65 30.02 -19.59
CA HIS A 15 42.29 30.69 -20.82
C HIS A 15 41.67 32.08 -20.62
N THR A 16 41.15 32.36 -19.44
CA THR A 16 40.52 33.65 -19.11
C THR A 16 41.39 34.53 -18.20
N GLU A 17 42.55 34.01 -17.74
CA GLU A 17 43.41 34.69 -16.77
C GLU A 17 42.62 35.12 -15.52
N GLY A 18 41.59 34.37 -15.11
CA GLY A 18 40.73 34.68 -14.00
C GLY A 18 39.65 35.76 -14.22
N ASN A 19 39.55 36.32 -15.44
CA ASN A 19 38.52 37.30 -15.76
C ASN A 19 37.22 36.60 -16.21
N LEU A 20 36.31 36.31 -15.25
CA LEU A 20 35.07 35.57 -15.46
C LEU A 20 33.80 36.40 -15.23
N ALA A 21 33.92 37.70 -14.96
CA ALA A 21 32.80 38.59 -14.62
C ALA A 21 31.66 38.61 -15.64
N HIS A 22 31.96 38.45 -16.92
CA HIS A 22 30.99 38.48 -18.02
C HIS A 22 30.77 37.10 -18.65
N THR A 23 31.05 36.03 -17.89
CA THR A 23 30.93 34.66 -18.36
C THR A 23 29.78 33.95 -17.64
N ALA A 24 28.92 33.23 -18.37
CA ALA A 24 27.98 32.28 -17.83
C ALA A 24 28.46 30.85 -18.02
N VAL A 25 28.58 30.10 -16.96
CA VAL A 25 28.82 28.63 -17.00
C VAL A 25 27.49 27.93 -16.92
N VAL A 26 27.13 27.22 -17.98
CA VAL A 26 25.85 26.60 -18.17
C VAL A 26 25.97 25.10 -17.93
N PHE A 27 25.15 24.55 -17.02
CA PHE A 27 25.12 23.16 -16.66
C PHE A 27 23.75 22.52 -16.97
N PRO A 28 23.67 21.19 -17.10
CA PRO A 28 22.40 20.50 -17.14
C PRO A 28 21.58 20.63 -15.82
N ASN A 29 22.28 20.82 -14.69
CA ASN A 29 21.67 21.07 -13.37
C ASN A 29 22.53 22.02 -12.52
N LYS A 30 21.91 22.70 -11.56
CA LYS A 30 22.58 23.70 -10.70
C LYS A 30 23.69 23.16 -9.81
N ARG A 31 23.60 21.89 -9.41
CA ARG A 31 24.50 21.32 -8.38
C ARG A 31 25.95 21.30 -8.86
N ALA A 32 26.17 20.97 -10.12
CA ALA A 32 27.50 20.96 -10.69
C ALA A 32 28.21 22.31 -10.51
N GLY A 33 27.47 23.44 -10.58
CA GLY A 33 28.01 24.78 -10.37
C GLY A 33 28.61 25.01 -8.98
N LEU A 34 28.06 24.37 -7.93
CA LEU A 34 28.58 24.48 -6.56
C LEU A 34 29.96 23.83 -6.43
N PHE A 35 30.08 22.60 -6.94
CA PHE A 35 31.37 21.90 -6.95
C PHE A 35 32.38 22.59 -7.88
N PHE A 36 31.92 23.08 -9.02
CA PHE A 36 32.75 23.83 -9.95
C PHE A 36 33.28 25.09 -9.30
N ASN A 37 32.47 25.86 -8.58
CA ASN A 37 32.90 27.05 -7.85
C ASN A 37 34.00 26.75 -6.83
N GLU A 38 33.89 25.63 -6.12
CA GLU A 38 34.93 25.21 -5.17
C GLU A 38 36.26 24.89 -5.90
N TYR A 39 36.19 24.14 -7.01
CA TYR A 39 37.39 23.83 -7.80
C TYR A 39 38.00 25.11 -8.43
N LEU A 40 37.18 26.01 -8.92
CA LEU A 40 37.65 27.28 -9.47
C LEU A 40 38.35 28.14 -8.41
N ALA A 41 37.82 28.16 -7.18
CA ALA A 41 38.43 28.85 -6.06
C ALA A 41 39.79 28.23 -5.64
N GLN A 42 40.01 26.95 -5.90
CA GLN A 42 41.30 26.27 -5.63
C GLN A 42 42.38 26.60 -6.69
N GLU A 43 42.00 27.02 -7.87
CA GLU A 43 42.92 27.39 -8.96
C GLU A 43 43.45 28.82 -8.83
N SER A 44 42.90 29.67 -7.97
CA SER A 44 43.27 31.07 -7.83
C SER A 44 43.85 31.36 -6.45
N ASP A 45 45.02 31.99 -6.42
CA ASP A 45 45.66 32.51 -5.19
C ASP A 45 45.15 33.90 -4.80
N SER A 46 44.30 34.53 -5.60
CA SER A 46 43.72 35.84 -5.36
C SER A 46 42.22 35.88 -5.58
N PRO A 47 41.45 36.78 -4.95
CA PRO A 47 40.02 36.91 -5.21
C PRO A 47 39.72 37.18 -6.68
N ILE A 48 38.81 36.40 -7.24
CA ILE A 48 38.29 36.55 -8.61
C ILE A 48 36.78 36.79 -8.58
N TRP A 49 36.26 37.46 -9.59
CA TRP A 49 34.82 37.50 -9.83
C TRP A 49 34.30 36.14 -10.32
N SER A 50 33.36 35.54 -9.55
CA SER A 50 32.75 34.31 -9.96
C SER A 50 31.92 34.49 -11.24
N PRO A 51 31.96 33.53 -12.17
CA PRO A 51 31.03 33.54 -13.30
C PRO A 51 29.59 33.33 -12.82
N ALA A 52 28.64 33.65 -13.69
CA ALA A 52 27.26 33.26 -13.42
C ALA A 52 27.09 31.75 -13.62
N TYR A 53 26.50 31.03 -12.62
CA TYR A 53 26.17 29.62 -12.74
C TYR A 53 24.68 29.48 -13.04
N VAL A 54 24.35 28.98 -14.21
CA VAL A 54 22.98 28.83 -14.68
C VAL A 54 22.72 27.40 -15.19
N SER A 55 21.53 26.90 -14.97
CA SER A 55 21.09 25.69 -15.68
C SER A 55 20.57 26.04 -17.07
N ILE A 56 20.54 25.07 -17.97
CA ILE A 56 20.02 25.30 -19.33
C ILE A 56 18.57 25.79 -19.31
N SER A 57 17.75 25.24 -18.41
CA SER A 57 16.36 25.63 -18.20
C SER A 57 16.26 27.10 -17.73
N GLU A 58 17.13 27.55 -16.81
CA GLU A 58 17.14 28.93 -16.35
C GLU A 58 17.62 29.89 -17.45
N LEU A 59 18.56 29.45 -18.25
CA LEU A 59 19.02 30.26 -19.41
C LEU A 59 17.82 30.52 -20.34
N PHE A 60 17.08 29.50 -20.75
CA PHE A 60 15.90 29.67 -21.59
C PHE A 60 14.82 30.54 -20.93
N ARG A 61 14.57 30.36 -19.65
CA ARG A 61 13.60 31.21 -18.91
C ARG A 61 14.02 32.67 -18.87
N SER A 62 15.29 32.95 -18.67
CA SER A 62 15.78 34.33 -18.63
C SER A 62 15.69 35.05 -19.96
N LEU A 63 15.64 34.30 -21.07
CA LEU A 63 15.53 34.80 -22.43
C LEU A 63 14.09 34.86 -22.95
N SER A 64 13.13 34.30 -22.20
CA SER A 64 11.73 34.21 -22.61
C SER A 64 10.91 35.38 -22.04
N PRO A 65 9.96 35.93 -22.81
CA PRO A 65 8.96 36.84 -22.26
C PRO A 65 7.86 36.15 -21.48
N TRP A 66 7.79 34.80 -21.51
CA TRP A 66 6.73 33.99 -20.90
C TRP A 66 7.21 33.26 -19.66
N GLU A 67 6.28 33.04 -18.71
CA GLU A 67 6.49 32.18 -17.56
C GLU A 67 6.01 30.76 -17.86
N VAL A 68 6.59 29.78 -17.17
CA VAL A 68 6.10 28.39 -17.26
C VAL A 68 4.79 28.27 -16.49
N GLY A 69 3.74 27.86 -17.20
CA GLY A 69 2.40 27.72 -16.64
C GLY A 69 2.30 26.55 -15.63
N ASP A 70 1.36 26.70 -14.71
CA ASP A 70 1.01 25.64 -13.77
C ASP A 70 0.51 24.37 -14.52
N PRO A 71 1.02 23.17 -14.26
CA PRO A 71 0.61 21.96 -14.98
C PRO A 71 -0.90 21.70 -14.96
N VAL A 72 -1.59 21.94 -13.84
CA VAL A 72 -3.05 21.77 -13.75
C VAL A 72 -3.76 22.79 -14.62
N LYS A 73 -3.33 24.06 -14.55
CA LYS A 73 -3.86 25.13 -15.39
C LYS A 73 -3.64 24.86 -16.87
N LEU A 74 -2.47 24.39 -17.26
CA LEU A 74 -2.17 24.02 -18.66
C LEU A 74 -3.17 22.97 -19.18
N VAL A 75 -3.49 21.93 -18.40
CA VAL A 75 -4.48 20.92 -18.81
C VAL A 75 -5.88 21.52 -18.93
N CYS A 76 -6.27 22.38 -17.99
CA CYS A 76 -7.55 23.07 -18.05
C CYS A 76 -7.69 23.99 -19.29
N GLU A 77 -6.64 24.72 -19.63
CA GLU A 77 -6.60 25.53 -20.86
C GLU A 77 -6.66 24.65 -22.12
N LEU A 78 -5.88 23.57 -22.16
CA LEU A 78 -5.94 22.63 -23.27
C LEU A 78 -7.36 22.02 -23.42
N TYR A 79 -8.04 21.71 -22.31
CA TYR A 79 -9.41 21.20 -22.35
C TYR A 79 -10.40 22.21 -22.97
N LYS A 80 -10.28 23.50 -22.66
CA LYS A 80 -11.12 24.55 -23.26
C LYS A 80 -10.96 24.56 -24.79
N ILE A 81 -9.74 24.47 -25.27
CA ILE A 81 -9.43 24.41 -26.72
C ILE A 81 -9.95 23.11 -27.33
N PHE A 82 -9.69 21.97 -26.69
CA PHE A 82 -10.17 20.66 -27.11
C PHE A 82 -11.69 20.66 -27.31
N ARG A 83 -12.45 21.15 -26.32
CA ARG A 83 -13.92 21.23 -26.44
C ARG A 83 -14.35 22.12 -27.60
N ARG A 84 -13.67 23.23 -27.84
CA ARG A 84 -13.98 24.15 -28.92
C ARG A 84 -13.76 23.49 -30.28
N GLU A 85 -12.64 22.80 -30.48
CA GLU A 85 -12.26 22.22 -31.77
C GLU A 85 -12.99 20.91 -32.08
N THR A 86 -13.29 20.11 -31.08
CA THR A 86 -13.93 18.80 -31.26
C THR A 86 -15.45 18.82 -31.07
N GLN A 87 -16.00 19.89 -30.46
CA GLN A 87 -17.39 19.96 -29.98
C GLN A 87 -17.79 18.77 -29.10
N SER A 88 -16.80 18.16 -28.42
CA SER A 88 -17.00 17.01 -27.56
C SER A 88 -17.82 17.36 -26.32
N THR A 89 -18.64 16.40 -25.87
CA THR A 89 -19.39 16.47 -24.61
C THR A 89 -18.63 15.88 -23.43
N GLU A 90 -17.39 15.43 -23.64
CA GLU A 90 -16.55 14.87 -22.59
C GLU A 90 -16.30 15.90 -21.50
N THR A 91 -16.24 15.40 -20.25
CA THR A 91 -15.97 16.23 -19.09
C THR A 91 -14.47 16.43 -18.90
N LEU A 92 -14.06 17.41 -18.09
CA LEU A 92 -12.67 17.57 -17.70
C LEU A 92 -12.17 16.34 -16.92
N ASP A 93 -13.06 15.65 -16.21
CA ASP A 93 -12.77 14.40 -15.50
C ASP A 93 -12.24 13.31 -16.45
N ASP A 94 -12.86 13.16 -17.61
CA ASP A 94 -12.47 12.16 -18.61
C ASP A 94 -11.23 12.58 -19.39
N PHE A 95 -11.08 13.88 -19.62
CA PHE A 95 -10.01 14.45 -20.43
C PHE A 95 -8.68 14.60 -19.69
N TYR A 96 -8.68 14.83 -18.38
CA TYR A 96 -7.52 15.36 -17.65
C TYR A 96 -6.21 14.59 -17.88
N PHE A 97 -6.23 13.28 -17.63
CA PHE A 97 -5.02 12.45 -17.74
C PHE A 97 -4.53 12.30 -19.18
N TRP A 98 -5.45 12.36 -20.11
CA TRP A 98 -5.15 12.38 -21.52
C TRP A 98 -4.57 13.74 -21.97
N GLY A 99 -5.08 14.83 -21.41
CA GLY A 99 -4.56 16.17 -21.64
C GLY A 99 -3.10 16.32 -21.18
N GLU A 100 -2.71 15.73 -20.05
CA GLU A 100 -1.32 15.70 -19.61
C GLU A 100 -0.40 15.01 -20.64
N MET A 101 -0.85 13.90 -21.21
CA MET A 101 -0.12 13.17 -22.24
C MET A 101 0.07 14.02 -23.50
N LEU A 102 -0.97 14.71 -23.96
CA LEU A 102 -0.86 15.62 -25.10
C LEU A 102 0.09 16.78 -24.87
N ILE A 103 0.07 17.40 -23.68
CA ILE A 103 1.02 18.48 -23.35
C ILE A 103 2.44 17.96 -23.39
N SER A 104 2.68 16.74 -22.90
CA SER A 104 4.01 16.11 -22.98
C SER A 104 4.46 15.88 -24.43
N ASP A 105 3.54 15.45 -25.31
CA ASP A 105 3.83 15.26 -26.73
C ASP A 105 4.08 16.59 -27.45
N PHE A 106 3.32 17.63 -27.15
CA PHE A 106 3.54 18.98 -27.68
C PHE A 106 4.86 19.57 -27.19
N ASP A 107 5.21 19.37 -25.93
CA ASP A 107 6.48 19.79 -25.34
C ASP A 107 7.67 19.14 -26.06
N ASP A 108 7.61 17.84 -26.31
CA ASP A 108 8.67 17.11 -27.02
C ASP A 108 8.74 17.49 -28.49
N ALA A 109 7.59 17.72 -29.14
CA ALA A 109 7.55 18.21 -30.54
C ALA A 109 8.20 19.60 -30.66
N ASP A 110 7.92 20.50 -29.72
CA ASP A 110 8.52 21.84 -29.73
C ASP A 110 10.01 21.81 -29.39
N LYS A 111 10.44 21.06 -28.41
CA LYS A 111 11.86 20.85 -28.06
C LYS A 111 12.66 20.26 -29.23
N ASN A 112 12.04 19.46 -30.07
CA ASN A 112 12.64 18.89 -31.26
C ASN A 112 12.36 19.69 -32.56
N LYS A 113 11.76 20.89 -32.47
CA LYS A 113 11.44 21.76 -33.62
C LYS A 113 10.70 21.02 -34.73
N VAL A 114 9.76 20.15 -34.35
CA VAL A 114 8.99 19.37 -35.32
C VAL A 114 8.08 20.27 -36.14
N ASP A 115 8.00 19.98 -37.42
CA ASP A 115 7.00 20.57 -38.32
C ASP A 115 5.63 19.93 -38.00
N THR A 116 4.87 20.58 -37.10
CA THR A 116 3.61 20.07 -36.59
C THR A 116 2.52 20.03 -37.66
N ASP A 117 2.63 20.88 -38.71
CA ASP A 117 1.70 20.85 -39.83
C ASP A 117 1.88 19.56 -40.65
N LYS A 118 3.12 19.13 -40.84
CA LYS A 118 3.41 17.83 -41.45
C LYS A 118 3.11 16.66 -40.56
N LEU A 119 3.46 16.75 -39.29
CA LEU A 119 3.23 15.68 -38.32
C LEU A 119 1.75 15.32 -38.23
N PHE A 120 0.87 16.30 -38.05
CA PHE A 120 -0.56 16.08 -37.90
C PHE A 120 -1.36 15.96 -39.21
N SER A 121 -0.76 16.25 -40.35
CA SER A 121 -1.41 16.10 -41.66
C SER A 121 -1.24 14.70 -42.29
N ASN A 122 -0.34 13.87 -41.79
CA ASN A 122 0.03 12.60 -42.42
C ASN A 122 -0.82 11.40 -41.98
N LEU A 123 -2.13 11.47 -42.25
CA LEU A 123 -3.12 10.45 -41.92
C LEU A 123 -2.94 9.12 -42.65
N GLN A 124 -2.42 9.17 -43.90
CA GLN A 124 -2.25 7.98 -44.72
C GLN A 124 -1.20 7.04 -44.16
N ASP A 125 -0.09 7.62 -43.67
CA ASP A 125 0.97 6.83 -43.04
C ASP A 125 0.52 6.30 -41.66
N LEU A 126 -0.30 7.06 -40.95
CA LEU A 126 -0.92 6.58 -39.70
C LEU A 126 -1.88 5.42 -39.95
N ARG A 127 -2.69 5.46 -40.99
CA ARG A 127 -3.55 4.32 -41.37
C ARG A 127 -2.74 3.07 -41.69
N ASN A 128 -1.64 3.21 -42.42
CA ASN A 128 -0.75 2.10 -42.73
C ASN A 128 -0.05 1.52 -41.48
N ILE A 129 0.33 2.38 -40.53
CA ILE A 129 0.93 1.98 -39.27
C ILE A 129 -0.09 1.26 -38.35
N MET A 130 -1.36 1.70 -38.34
CA MET A 130 -2.40 1.11 -37.54
C MET A 130 -2.96 -0.22 -38.10
N ASP A 131 -2.78 -0.49 -39.38
CA ASP A 131 -3.16 -1.77 -39.98
C ASP A 131 -2.16 -2.88 -39.62
N ASP A 132 -0.95 -2.52 -39.20
CA ASP A 132 0.13 -3.41 -38.78
C ASP A 132 0.33 -3.33 -37.26
N TYR A 133 -0.54 -4.01 -36.48
CA TYR A 133 -0.67 -3.97 -35.01
C TYR A 133 0.58 -4.38 -34.20
N THR A 134 1.69 -4.65 -34.85
CA THR A 134 2.93 -5.13 -34.21
C THR A 134 3.70 -4.05 -33.44
N PHE A 135 3.26 -2.79 -33.48
CA PHE A 135 4.02 -1.63 -32.99
C PHE A 135 3.40 -0.88 -31.81
N ILE A 136 2.20 -1.28 -31.37
CA ILE A 136 1.54 -0.71 -30.18
C ILE A 136 1.77 -1.71 -29.06
N ASP A 137 2.52 -1.32 -28.05
CA ASP A 137 2.66 -2.14 -26.84
C ASP A 137 1.37 -2.11 -25.99
N ASP A 138 1.27 -3.07 -25.04
CA ASP A 138 0.09 -3.22 -24.19
C ASP A 138 -0.20 -1.94 -23.36
N GLU A 139 0.82 -1.14 -23.04
CA GLU A 139 0.66 0.10 -22.27
C GLU A 139 0.12 1.25 -23.13
N GLN A 140 0.52 1.31 -24.39
CA GLN A 140 -0.03 2.27 -25.35
C GLN A 140 -1.48 1.92 -25.70
N GLU A 141 -1.80 0.62 -25.82
CA GLU A 141 -3.16 0.13 -25.97
C GLU A 141 -4.01 0.45 -24.73
N GLU A 142 -3.46 0.32 -23.53
CA GLU A 142 -4.12 0.66 -22.26
C GLU A 142 -4.39 2.17 -22.15
N ALA A 143 -3.43 3.03 -22.52
CA ALA A 143 -3.61 4.48 -22.50
C ALA A 143 -4.68 4.93 -23.51
N ILE A 144 -4.69 4.35 -24.73
CA ILE A 144 -5.73 4.55 -25.73
C ILE A 144 -7.09 3.99 -25.24
N ARG A 145 -7.06 2.85 -24.54
CA ARG A 145 -8.25 2.25 -23.92
C ARG A 145 -8.82 3.10 -22.79
N GLN A 146 -7.99 3.65 -21.93
CA GLN A 146 -8.44 4.54 -20.84
C GLN A 146 -9.04 5.84 -21.38
N PHE A 147 -8.52 6.37 -22.46
CA PHE A 147 -9.11 7.51 -23.15
C PHE A 147 -10.51 7.19 -23.69
N PHE A 148 -10.69 5.97 -24.22
CA PHE A 148 -11.97 5.53 -24.79
C PHE A 148 -12.79 4.65 -23.82
N GLN A 149 -12.62 4.75 -22.50
CA GLN A 149 -13.28 3.92 -21.45
C GLN A 149 -14.80 3.84 -21.54
N ASN A 150 -15.46 4.75 -22.27
CA ASN A 150 -16.90 4.71 -22.50
C ASN A 150 -17.32 3.83 -23.70
N PHE A 151 -16.40 3.04 -24.28
CA PHE A 151 -16.68 2.24 -25.45
C PHE A 151 -16.48 0.76 -25.22
N SER A 152 -17.51 -0.03 -25.56
CA SER A 152 -17.45 -1.48 -25.49
C SER A 152 -16.34 -2.02 -26.41
N ILE A 153 -15.53 -2.90 -25.83
CA ILE A 153 -14.36 -3.58 -26.39
C ILE A 153 -14.65 -4.32 -27.71
N GLU A 154 -15.92 -4.53 -28.05
CA GLU A 154 -16.36 -5.31 -29.22
C GLU A 154 -16.22 -4.61 -30.59
N ARG A 155 -15.83 -3.31 -30.62
CA ARG A 155 -15.70 -2.55 -31.88
C ARG A 155 -14.36 -1.85 -32.03
N ARG A 156 -13.29 -2.62 -32.27
CA ARG A 156 -11.97 -2.08 -32.65
C ARG A 156 -12.01 -1.04 -33.78
N THR A 157 -12.94 -1.17 -34.73
CA THR A 157 -13.16 -0.21 -35.83
C THR A 157 -13.58 1.19 -35.34
N ALA A 158 -14.39 1.28 -34.29
CA ALA A 158 -14.89 2.56 -33.79
C ALA A 158 -13.81 3.34 -33.00
N LEU A 159 -12.90 2.63 -32.33
CA LEU A 159 -11.74 3.23 -31.67
C LEU A 159 -10.77 3.83 -32.70
N LYS A 160 -10.52 3.11 -33.78
CA LYS A 160 -9.66 3.55 -34.88
C LYS A 160 -10.22 4.81 -35.57
N GLU A 161 -11.51 4.85 -35.85
CA GLU A 161 -12.17 6.00 -36.47
C GLU A 161 -12.11 7.24 -35.56
N ARG A 162 -12.29 7.08 -34.26
CA ARG A 162 -12.17 8.17 -33.30
C ARG A 162 -10.75 8.67 -33.14
N PHE A 163 -9.77 7.77 -33.09
CA PHE A 163 -8.36 8.17 -33.06
C PHE A 163 -8.01 9.01 -34.31
N ILE A 164 -8.42 8.57 -35.49
CA ILE A 164 -8.18 9.29 -36.76
C ILE A 164 -8.90 10.65 -36.73
N SER A 165 -10.17 10.70 -36.33
CA SER A 165 -10.93 11.96 -36.25
C SER A 165 -10.31 12.96 -35.26
N LEU A 166 -9.75 12.49 -34.17
CA LEU A 166 -9.04 13.33 -33.22
C LEU A 166 -7.70 13.80 -33.78
N TRP A 167 -6.97 12.91 -34.47
CA TRP A 167 -5.72 13.27 -35.12
C TRP A 167 -5.88 14.41 -36.12
N ASP A 168 -6.96 14.42 -36.88
CA ASP A 168 -7.26 15.45 -37.87
C ASP A 168 -7.41 16.85 -37.26
N VAL A 169 -7.84 16.94 -35.99
CA VAL A 169 -8.02 18.20 -35.27
C VAL A 169 -6.84 18.56 -34.36
N LEU A 170 -5.89 17.65 -34.14
CA LEU A 170 -4.76 17.87 -33.22
C LEU A 170 -3.90 19.07 -33.65
N GLY A 171 -3.70 19.31 -34.94
CA GLY A 171 -2.99 20.46 -35.43
C GLY A 171 -3.64 21.78 -35.02
N ASN A 172 -4.98 21.84 -35.10
CA ASN A 172 -5.75 23.01 -34.68
C ASN A 172 -5.71 23.19 -33.16
N ILE A 173 -5.85 22.07 -32.42
CA ILE A 173 -5.73 22.07 -30.93
C ILE A 173 -4.35 22.59 -30.52
N TYR A 174 -3.27 22.10 -31.13
CA TYR A 174 -1.91 22.56 -30.86
C TYR A 174 -1.74 24.05 -31.08
N LYS A 175 -2.18 24.57 -32.27
CA LYS A 175 -2.10 25.99 -32.61
C LYS A 175 -2.93 26.84 -31.66
N GLY A 176 -4.20 26.49 -31.46
CA GLY A 176 -5.10 27.23 -30.60
C GLY A 176 -4.64 27.23 -29.13
N PHE A 177 -4.03 26.13 -28.67
CA PHE A 177 -3.46 26.06 -27.33
C PHE A 177 -2.28 27.00 -27.15
N ARG A 178 -1.33 27.03 -28.09
CA ARG A 178 -0.18 27.95 -28.06
C ARG A 178 -0.64 29.41 -28.13
N GLU A 179 -1.61 29.75 -28.95
CA GLU A 179 -2.19 31.10 -29.03
C GLU A 179 -2.84 31.51 -27.71
N SER A 180 -3.63 30.61 -27.09
CA SER A 180 -4.27 30.87 -25.80
C SER A 180 -3.25 31.11 -24.69
N LEU A 181 -2.21 30.27 -24.60
CA LEU A 181 -1.15 30.43 -23.61
C LEU A 181 -0.34 31.72 -23.84
N ALA A 182 0.04 32.01 -25.06
CA ALA A 182 0.77 33.22 -25.39
C ALA A 182 0.00 34.49 -25.01
N SER A 183 -1.32 34.52 -25.21
CA SER A 183 -2.18 35.64 -24.81
C SER A 183 -2.19 35.90 -23.30
N GLN A 184 -1.90 34.88 -22.48
CA GLN A 184 -1.82 34.90 -21.03
C GLN A 184 -0.38 35.11 -20.51
N ASN A 185 0.61 35.28 -21.36
CA ASN A 185 2.03 35.31 -21.04
C ASN A 185 2.56 34.05 -20.30
N ILE A 186 1.96 32.91 -20.55
CA ILE A 186 2.37 31.61 -20.02
C ILE A 186 2.70 30.65 -21.17
N ALA A 187 3.53 29.64 -20.89
CA ALA A 187 3.89 28.60 -21.84
C ALA A 187 4.20 27.26 -21.11
N TYR A 188 4.11 26.14 -21.81
CA TYR A 188 4.84 24.94 -21.40
C TYR A 188 6.30 25.04 -21.87
N GLU A 189 7.19 24.25 -21.30
CA GLU A 189 8.64 24.44 -21.43
C GLU A 189 9.12 24.40 -22.90
N GLY A 190 8.67 23.42 -23.68
CA GLY A 190 9.04 23.26 -25.09
C GLY A 190 8.57 24.44 -25.95
N MET A 191 7.36 24.94 -25.74
CA MET A 191 6.85 26.14 -26.42
C MET A 191 7.73 27.35 -26.14
N MET A 192 8.12 27.55 -24.89
CA MET A 192 9.01 28.62 -24.45
C MET A 192 10.40 28.49 -25.13
N TYR A 193 11.00 27.32 -25.11
CA TYR A 193 12.31 27.06 -25.72
C TYR A 193 12.31 27.31 -27.21
N ARG A 194 11.28 26.81 -27.90
CA ARG A 194 11.12 27.01 -29.33
C ARG A 194 11.01 28.51 -29.68
N HIS A 195 10.19 29.25 -28.93
CA HIS A 195 10.03 30.70 -29.11
C HIS A 195 11.33 31.46 -28.92
N VAL A 196 12.10 31.15 -27.88
CA VAL A 196 13.40 31.77 -27.61
C VAL A 196 14.32 31.59 -28.81
N ILE A 197 14.45 30.40 -29.37
CA ILE A 197 15.34 30.10 -30.50
C ILE A 197 14.87 30.76 -31.81
N GLU A 198 13.58 30.89 -32.04
CA GLU A 198 13.00 31.52 -33.20
C GLU A 198 13.19 33.05 -33.19
N HIS A 199 13.38 33.66 -32.02
CA HIS A 199 13.50 35.11 -31.83
C HIS A 199 14.83 35.55 -31.16
N LEU A 200 15.79 34.63 -31.03
CA LEU A 200 17.05 34.92 -30.36
C LEU A 200 17.88 35.97 -31.08
N ASP A 201 18.16 37.07 -30.39
CA ASP A 201 19.11 38.08 -30.79
C ASP A 201 20.42 37.89 -30.00
N VAL A 202 21.41 37.28 -30.65
CA VAL A 202 22.68 36.88 -30.00
C VAL A 202 23.47 38.10 -29.52
N ASP A 203 23.26 39.27 -30.09
CA ASP A 203 23.99 40.51 -29.72
C ASP A 203 23.44 41.14 -28.45
N LYS A 204 22.18 40.84 -28.10
CA LYS A 204 21.53 41.33 -26.86
C LYS A 204 21.63 40.40 -25.65
N LEU A 205 22.39 39.34 -25.78
CA LEU A 205 22.58 38.40 -24.68
C LEU A 205 23.35 39.01 -23.50
N PRO A 206 22.99 38.69 -22.24
CA PRO A 206 23.55 39.38 -21.05
C PRO A 206 25.01 39.06 -20.77
N TYR A 207 25.57 37.96 -21.33
CA TYR A 207 26.95 37.55 -21.11
C TYR A 207 27.74 37.57 -22.42
N GLU A 208 29.03 37.87 -22.33
CA GLU A 208 29.93 37.89 -23.45
C GLU A 208 30.34 36.46 -23.88
N LYS A 209 30.45 35.54 -22.89
CA LYS A 209 30.78 34.14 -23.10
C LYS A 209 29.85 33.19 -22.39
N TYR A 210 29.53 32.06 -23.03
CA TYR A 210 28.75 30.98 -22.52
C TYR A 210 29.59 29.70 -22.56
N VAL A 211 29.80 29.08 -21.38
CA VAL A 211 30.59 27.87 -21.22
C VAL A 211 29.65 26.72 -20.90
N PHE A 212 29.43 25.80 -21.83
CA PHE A 212 28.55 24.66 -21.67
C PHE A 212 29.34 23.47 -21.16
N VAL A 213 28.94 22.93 -20.00
CA VAL A 213 29.72 21.91 -19.27
C VAL A 213 28.91 20.66 -19.01
N GLY A 214 29.38 19.50 -19.50
CA GLY A 214 28.90 18.18 -19.12
C GLY A 214 27.50 17.83 -19.62
N PHE A 215 27.11 18.32 -20.78
CA PHE A 215 25.91 17.88 -21.49
C PHE A 215 26.11 16.51 -22.14
N ASN A 216 25.02 15.82 -22.47
CA ASN A 216 25.03 14.57 -23.22
C ASN A 216 24.08 14.64 -24.42
N VAL A 217 22.79 14.35 -24.16
CA VAL A 217 21.78 14.48 -25.22
C VAL A 217 21.37 15.94 -25.36
N LEU A 218 21.38 16.44 -26.58
CA LEU A 218 20.84 17.75 -26.92
C LEU A 218 19.57 17.55 -27.75
N ASN A 219 18.47 18.18 -27.35
CA ASN A 219 17.31 18.32 -28.22
C ASN A 219 17.63 19.35 -29.36
N LYS A 220 16.76 19.45 -30.37
CA LYS A 220 17.03 20.32 -31.50
C LYS A 220 17.07 21.80 -31.15
N VAL A 221 16.30 22.28 -30.16
CA VAL A 221 16.37 23.69 -29.72
C VAL A 221 17.66 23.99 -29.01
N GLU A 222 18.16 23.09 -28.12
CA GLU A 222 19.44 23.22 -27.47
C GLU A 222 20.61 23.19 -28.49
N HIS A 223 20.55 22.24 -29.44
CA HIS A 223 21.55 22.16 -30.50
C HIS A 223 21.57 23.44 -31.34
N THR A 224 20.43 24.04 -31.64
CA THR A 224 20.32 25.31 -32.38
C THR A 224 20.92 26.45 -31.57
N LEU A 225 20.61 26.54 -30.26
CA LEU A 225 21.24 27.55 -29.38
C LEU A 225 22.76 27.45 -29.38
N PHE A 226 23.27 26.23 -29.21
CA PHE A 226 24.73 25.98 -29.22
C PHE A 226 25.37 26.37 -30.53
N THR A 227 24.71 26.08 -31.66
CA THR A 227 25.19 26.46 -33.00
C THR A 227 25.24 27.98 -33.15
N GLN A 228 24.14 28.68 -32.80
CA GLN A 228 24.11 30.16 -32.93
C GLN A 228 25.14 30.84 -32.05
N LEU A 229 25.35 30.38 -30.82
CA LEU A 229 26.37 30.93 -29.92
C LEU A 229 27.79 30.57 -30.36
N LYS A 230 28.03 29.38 -30.91
CA LYS A 230 29.32 28.99 -31.52
C LYS A 230 29.64 29.85 -32.70
N ASP A 231 28.72 30.04 -33.63
CA ASP A 231 28.92 30.82 -34.87
C ASP A 231 29.17 32.31 -34.55
N ALA A 232 28.62 32.82 -33.47
CA ALA A 232 28.89 34.14 -32.94
C ALA A 232 30.20 34.25 -32.13
N GLY A 233 30.94 33.15 -31.97
CA GLY A 233 32.19 33.14 -31.17
C GLY A 233 31.99 33.34 -29.67
N LYS A 234 30.75 33.17 -29.18
CA LYS A 234 30.37 33.37 -27.77
C LYS A 234 30.31 32.09 -26.94
N ALA A 235 30.53 30.88 -27.52
CA ALA A 235 30.41 29.62 -26.80
C ALA A 235 31.69 28.81 -26.70
N VAL A 236 31.88 28.13 -25.56
CA VAL A 236 32.89 27.09 -25.32
C VAL A 236 32.20 25.85 -24.77
N PHE A 237 32.65 24.65 -25.20
CA PHE A 237 31.99 23.41 -24.88
C PHE A 237 32.93 22.42 -24.22
N TYR A 238 32.54 21.86 -23.08
CA TYR A 238 33.28 20.83 -22.36
C TYR A 238 32.41 19.58 -22.20
N TRP A 239 32.86 18.48 -22.83
CA TRP A 239 32.17 17.19 -22.83
C TRP A 239 32.88 16.21 -21.90
N ASP A 240 32.13 15.49 -21.10
CA ASP A 240 32.66 14.42 -20.25
C ASP A 240 32.39 13.07 -20.91
N TYR A 241 33.45 12.31 -21.17
CA TYR A 241 33.36 11.00 -21.81
C TYR A 241 34.54 10.10 -21.41
N ASP A 242 34.53 8.87 -21.85
CA ASP A 242 35.70 7.95 -21.76
C ASP A 242 35.87 7.23 -23.09
N GLU A 243 37.13 7.07 -23.51
CA GLU A 243 37.49 6.38 -24.76
C GLU A 243 36.88 4.97 -24.83
N PHE A 244 36.66 4.34 -23.69
CA PHE A 244 36.11 2.99 -23.58
C PHE A 244 34.79 2.83 -24.36
N TYR A 245 33.82 3.69 -24.15
CA TYR A 245 32.54 3.64 -24.83
C TYR A 245 32.44 4.58 -26.06
N MET A 246 33.53 5.23 -26.40
CA MET A 246 33.63 6.01 -27.65
C MET A 246 34.11 5.20 -28.83
N LYS A 247 34.72 4.05 -28.59
CA LYS A 247 35.26 3.18 -29.67
C LYS A 247 34.14 2.46 -30.39
N GLU A 248 34.21 2.42 -31.71
CA GLU A 248 33.44 1.50 -32.53
C GLU A 248 34.06 0.12 -32.46
N ASN A 249 33.20 -0.89 -32.23
CA ASN A 249 33.68 -2.27 -32.27
C ASN A 249 33.95 -2.72 -33.73
N ARG A 250 34.61 -3.89 -33.89
CA ARG A 250 34.96 -4.46 -35.20
C ARG A 250 33.77 -4.73 -36.12
N GLN A 251 32.52 -4.70 -35.56
CA GLN A 251 31.27 -4.94 -36.29
C GLN A 251 30.54 -3.63 -36.61
N ALA A 252 31.18 -2.47 -36.41
CA ALA A 252 30.59 -1.13 -36.54
C ALA A 252 29.38 -0.89 -35.62
N VAL A 253 29.26 -1.66 -34.55
CA VAL A 253 28.23 -1.41 -33.52
C VAL A 253 28.77 -0.34 -32.57
N THR A 254 28.06 0.76 -32.47
CA THR A 254 28.39 1.85 -31.55
C THR A 254 27.87 1.57 -30.16
N HIS A 255 28.71 1.87 -29.16
CA HIS A 255 28.29 1.76 -27.76
C HIS A 255 27.24 2.86 -27.42
N GLU A 256 26.11 2.49 -26.80
CA GLU A 256 24.98 3.37 -26.52
C GLU A 256 25.38 4.61 -25.72
N ALA A 257 26.23 4.46 -24.68
CA ALA A 257 26.68 5.55 -23.83
C ALA A 257 27.43 6.64 -24.60
N GLY A 258 28.12 6.30 -25.72
CA GLY A 258 28.89 7.24 -26.56
C GLY A 258 28.11 7.84 -27.72
N GLU A 259 26.89 7.41 -27.97
CA GLU A 259 26.11 7.76 -29.16
C GLU A 259 26.02 9.28 -29.42
N PHE A 260 25.51 10.01 -28.44
CA PHE A 260 25.31 11.46 -28.55
C PHE A 260 26.60 12.26 -28.39
N ILE A 261 27.51 11.79 -27.53
CA ILE A 261 28.79 12.48 -27.33
C ILE A 261 29.64 12.48 -28.59
N ARG A 262 29.67 11.38 -29.38
CA ARG A 262 30.38 11.34 -30.67
C ARG A 262 29.88 12.43 -31.64
N ARG A 263 28.59 12.62 -31.73
CA ARG A 263 27.95 13.65 -32.52
C ARG A 263 28.30 15.06 -32.01
N ASN A 264 28.14 15.25 -30.70
CA ASN A 264 28.37 16.55 -30.07
C ASN A 264 29.83 17.01 -30.20
N LEU A 265 30.81 16.12 -30.02
CA LEU A 265 32.23 16.42 -30.17
C LEU A 265 32.60 16.85 -31.59
N ARG A 266 31.93 16.28 -32.62
CA ARG A 266 32.11 16.67 -34.00
C ARG A 266 31.55 18.06 -34.27
N ASP A 267 30.34 18.32 -33.76
CA ASP A 267 29.62 19.57 -34.04
C ASP A 267 30.13 20.73 -33.14
N PHE A 268 30.53 20.40 -31.89
CA PHE A 268 31.00 21.34 -30.87
C PHE A 268 32.29 20.83 -30.20
N PRO A 269 33.47 21.09 -30.76
CA PRO A 269 34.74 20.62 -30.24
C PRO A 269 35.02 21.11 -28.82
N SER A 270 35.65 20.23 -28.01
CA SER A 270 36.11 20.56 -26.66
C SER A 270 37.58 21.00 -26.67
N PRO A 271 38.01 21.99 -25.87
CA PRO A 271 39.42 22.36 -25.75
C PRO A 271 40.27 21.34 -24.99
N LEU A 272 39.65 20.44 -24.16
CA LEU A 272 40.39 19.44 -23.39
C LEU A 272 40.94 18.32 -24.27
N SER A 273 42.19 17.90 -23.99
CA SER A 273 42.83 16.80 -24.69
C SER A 273 42.14 15.46 -24.45
N GLY A 274 41.96 14.65 -25.52
CA GLY A 274 41.39 13.30 -25.43
C GLY A 274 42.15 12.33 -24.51
N GLU A 275 43.43 12.57 -24.25
CA GLU A 275 44.25 11.73 -23.35
C GLU A 275 43.78 11.74 -21.90
N LEU A 276 43.01 12.75 -21.49
CA LEU A 276 42.42 12.87 -20.17
C LEU A 276 41.21 11.92 -19.94
N PHE A 277 40.70 11.30 -21.01
CA PHE A 277 39.45 10.54 -21.03
C PHE A 277 39.67 9.02 -21.24
N LYS A 278 40.71 8.45 -20.57
CA LYS A 278 41.07 7.02 -20.61
C LYS A 278 40.99 6.36 -19.24
N ASN A 279 39.98 6.69 -18.44
CA ASN A 279 39.88 6.30 -17.03
C ASN A 279 39.32 4.89 -16.82
N LEU A 280 38.36 4.44 -17.66
CA LEU A 280 37.81 3.09 -17.60
C LEU A 280 38.82 1.99 -18.01
N SER A 281 39.85 2.34 -18.76
CA SER A 281 40.90 1.40 -19.11
C SER A 281 41.82 1.07 -17.93
N LYS A 282 41.82 1.85 -16.87
CA LYS A 282 42.63 1.64 -15.66
C LYS A 282 42.01 0.60 -14.78
N PRO A 283 42.82 -0.27 -14.08
CA PRO A 283 42.30 -1.20 -13.09
C PRO A 283 41.54 -0.49 -11.97
N LYS A 284 40.42 -1.08 -11.55
CA LYS A 284 39.56 -0.60 -10.47
C LYS A 284 39.13 -1.78 -9.61
N GLU A 285 38.79 -1.51 -8.36
CA GLU A 285 38.18 -2.49 -7.48
C GLU A 285 36.66 -2.51 -7.69
N VAL A 286 36.15 -3.56 -8.35
CA VAL A 286 34.72 -3.67 -8.71
C VAL A 286 34.09 -4.88 -8.02
N HIS A 287 33.01 -4.63 -7.29
CA HIS A 287 32.23 -5.66 -6.60
C HIS A 287 30.79 -5.67 -7.07
N TYR A 288 30.28 -6.85 -7.42
CA TYR A 288 28.87 -7.11 -7.66
C TYR A 288 28.32 -7.88 -6.47
N ILE A 289 27.36 -7.32 -5.77
CA ILE A 289 26.78 -7.93 -4.57
C ILE A 289 25.30 -8.24 -4.81
N ALA A 290 25.00 -9.53 -4.85
CA ALA A 290 23.64 -10.04 -4.90
C ALA A 290 23.02 -10.01 -3.50
N SER A 291 21.79 -9.55 -3.38
CA SER A 291 21.05 -9.47 -2.14
C SER A 291 19.66 -10.08 -2.30
N SER A 292 19.15 -10.74 -1.26
CA SER A 292 17.80 -11.30 -1.28
C SER A 292 16.70 -10.24 -1.21
N THR A 293 16.99 -9.06 -0.62
CA THR A 293 16.04 -7.95 -0.47
C THR A 293 16.74 -6.60 -0.55
N GLU A 294 16.02 -5.57 -0.96
CA GLU A 294 16.51 -4.19 -0.94
C GLU A 294 16.87 -3.72 0.49
N ASN A 295 16.09 -4.12 1.49
CA ASN A 295 16.38 -3.77 2.88
C ASN A 295 17.71 -4.39 3.38
N ALA A 296 18.08 -5.58 2.87
CA ALA A 296 19.38 -6.17 3.20
C ALA A 296 20.53 -5.34 2.63
N GLN A 297 20.35 -4.71 1.45
CA GLN A 297 21.34 -3.79 0.88
C GLN A 297 21.55 -2.58 1.80
N ALA A 298 20.46 -1.94 2.25
CA ALA A 298 20.55 -0.82 3.18
C ALA A 298 21.22 -1.21 4.52
N ARG A 299 20.93 -2.41 5.04
CA ARG A 299 21.54 -2.92 6.27
C ARG A 299 23.03 -3.29 6.15
N TYR A 300 23.50 -3.61 4.97
CA TYR A 300 24.92 -3.84 4.70
C TYR A 300 25.72 -2.53 4.61
N LEU A 301 25.04 -1.43 4.29
CA LEU A 301 25.66 -0.14 4.05
C LEU A 301 26.58 0.36 5.21
N PRO A 302 26.25 0.20 6.51
CA PRO A 302 27.16 0.59 7.60
C PRO A 302 28.53 -0.09 7.52
N GLN A 303 28.57 -1.38 7.19
CA GLN A 303 29.80 -2.12 7.02
C GLN A 303 30.58 -1.63 5.79
N TRP A 304 29.87 -1.40 4.68
CA TRP A 304 30.49 -0.86 3.47
C TRP A 304 31.09 0.53 3.73
N ILE A 305 30.36 1.44 4.41
CA ILE A 305 30.81 2.79 4.74
C ILE A 305 32.07 2.75 5.60
N ARG A 306 32.11 1.97 6.68
CA ARG A 306 33.29 1.84 7.56
C ARG A 306 34.55 1.45 6.80
N ASN A 307 34.40 0.65 5.77
CA ASN A 307 35.52 0.16 4.96
C ASN A 307 35.91 1.11 3.81
N ASN A 308 35.02 2.04 3.41
CA ASN A 308 35.18 2.80 2.19
C ASN A 308 35.01 4.32 2.37
N LEU A 309 34.69 4.83 3.55
CA LEU A 309 34.55 6.25 3.78
C LEU A 309 35.91 6.94 3.58
N THR A 310 35.93 7.94 2.71
CA THR A 310 37.14 8.71 2.37
C THR A 310 37.28 9.95 3.25
N THR A 311 38.46 10.53 3.21
CA THR A 311 38.70 11.88 3.74
C THR A 311 39.29 12.72 2.60
N PRO A 312 38.56 13.72 2.09
CA PRO A 312 37.25 14.24 2.56
C PRO A 312 36.07 13.32 2.24
N GLU A 313 35.05 13.30 3.12
CA GLU A 313 33.86 12.43 3.01
C GLU A 313 33.08 12.62 1.71
N LYS A 314 33.13 13.81 1.10
CA LYS A 314 32.43 14.15 -0.17
C LYS A 314 32.92 13.34 -1.39
N GLU A 315 34.05 12.63 -1.28
CA GLU A 315 34.52 11.72 -2.33
C GLU A 315 33.86 10.34 -2.26
N THR A 316 33.00 10.10 -1.25
CA THR A 316 32.22 8.86 -1.10
C THR A 316 30.75 9.12 -1.45
N ALA A 317 30.19 8.30 -2.31
CA ALA A 317 28.77 8.41 -2.68
C ALA A 317 28.00 7.10 -2.53
N VAL A 318 26.78 7.23 -2.05
CA VAL A 318 25.72 6.21 -2.04
C VAL A 318 24.67 6.63 -3.05
N VAL A 319 24.52 5.85 -4.10
CA VAL A 319 23.59 6.17 -5.20
C VAL A 319 22.43 5.18 -5.18
N LEU A 320 21.21 5.71 -5.18
CA LEU A 320 19.98 4.95 -5.14
C LEU A 320 19.35 4.88 -6.53
N CYS A 321 19.31 3.68 -7.13
CA CYS A 321 18.55 3.46 -8.35
C CYS A 321 17.06 3.40 -8.05
N ASN A 322 16.69 2.88 -6.87
CA ASN A 322 15.36 2.98 -6.29
C ASN A 322 15.35 4.02 -5.16
N GLU A 323 14.81 5.19 -5.42
CA GLU A 323 14.75 6.31 -4.45
C GLU A 323 13.91 6.01 -3.21
N ALA A 324 13.02 5.00 -3.27
CA ALA A 324 12.23 4.56 -2.11
C ALA A 324 13.12 4.00 -0.97
N LEU A 325 14.36 3.63 -1.26
CA LEU A 325 15.34 3.19 -0.26
C LEU A 325 15.95 4.32 0.59
N LEU A 326 15.61 5.58 0.34
CA LEU A 326 16.17 6.69 1.08
C LEU A 326 16.00 6.54 2.59
N GLN A 327 14.81 6.23 3.09
CA GLN A 327 14.56 6.04 4.53
C GLN A 327 15.37 4.88 5.13
N PRO A 328 15.31 3.64 4.60
CA PRO A 328 16.16 2.55 5.10
C PRO A 328 17.64 2.90 5.11
N VAL A 329 18.13 3.62 4.11
CA VAL A 329 19.52 4.07 4.03
C VAL A 329 19.85 5.07 5.14
N LEU A 330 19.03 6.09 5.34
CA LEU A 330 19.24 7.10 6.40
C LEU A 330 19.27 6.47 7.79
N HIS A 331 18.36 5.54 8.08
CA HIS A 331 18.33 4.82 9.34
C HIS A 331 19.49 3.83 9.53
N SER A 332 20.19 3.50 8.44
CA SER A 332 21.33 2.58 8.46
C SER A 332 22.68 3.31 8.46
N LEU A 333 22.72 4.64 8.43
CA LEU A 333 23.98 5.36 8.46
C LEU A 333 24.71 5.18 9.79
N PRO A 334 26.01 4.81 9.79
CA PRO A 334 26.77 4.64 11.01
C PRO A 334 27.19 6.00 11.61
N ALA A 335 27.42 6.02 12.93
CA ALA A 335 27.77 7.23 13.66
C ALA A 335 29.12 7.87 13.26
N GLU A 336 29.95 7.13 12.56
CA GLU A 336 31.24 7.59 12.03
C GLU A 336 31.09 8.64 10.92
N VAL A 337 29.95 8.64 10.22
CA VAL A 337 29.63 9.65 9.19
C VAL A 337 29.20 10.93 9.91
N LYS A 338 30.00 12.00 9.79
CA LYS A 338 29.74 13.27 10.48
C LYS A 338 28.76 14.15 9.71
N HIS A 339 28.92 14.17 8.39
CA HIS A 339 28.12 15.01 7.51
C HIS A 339 27.60 14.20 6.33
N VAL A 340 26.31 14.33 6.06
CA VAL A 340 25.63 13.70 4.92
C VAL A 340 24.90 14.77 4.13
N ASN A 341 25.15 14.81 2.84
CA ASN A 341 24.38 15.59 1.92
C ASN A 341 23.38 14.69 1.16
N ILE A 342 22.09 14.94 1.35
CA ILE A 342 21.02 14.21 0.67
C ILE A 342 20.50 15.09 -0.45
N THR A 343 20.62 14.61 -1.66
CA THR A 343 20.29 15.39 -2.85
C THR A 343 18.90 15.16 -3.39
N MET A 344 18.34 14.00 -3.06
CA MET A 344 16.95 13.69 -3.34
C MET A 344 16.06 14.40 -2.33
N GLY A 345 14.94 14.94 -2.76
CA GLY A 345 13.96 15.44 -1.82
C GLY A 345 13.32 14.28 -1.04
N PHE A 346 12.93 14.54 0.20
CA PHE A 346 12.16 13.57 0.98
C PHE A 346 10.73 13.49 0.41
N PRO A 347 10.24 12.31 0.00
CA PRO A 347 8.89 12.21 -0.56
C PRO A 347 7.82 12.62 0.46
N LEU A 348 6.97 13.58 0.10
CA LEU A 348 5.84 13.99 0.95
C LEU A 348 4.95 12.81 1.29
N SER A 349 4.82 11.83 0.38
CA SER A 349 4.05 10.60 0.57
C SER A 349 4.51 9.74 1.75
N GLN A 350 5.74 9.91 2.24
CA GLN A 350 6.29 9.20 3.39
C GLN A 350 6.17 9.99 4.70
N THR A 351 5.46 11.11 4.70
CA THR A 351 5.25 11.96 5.88
C THR A 351 3.92 11.69 6.58
N PRO A 352 3.82 11.95 7.90
CA PRO A 352 2.54 11.90 8.61
C PRO A 352 1.48 12.85 8.03
N VAL A 353 1.90 13.99 7.49
CA VAL A 353 1.01 14.97 6.84
C VAL A 353 0.26 14.34 5.66
N TYR A 354 0.97 13.59 4.83
CA TYR A 354 0.35 12.94 3.68
C TYR A 354 -0.71 11.93 4.12
N SER A 355 -0.38 11.01 5.05
CA SER A 355 -1.33 10.01 5.54
C SER A 355 -2.57 10.66 6.19
N PHE A 356 -2.38 11.78 6.88
CA PHE A 356 -3.47 12.55 7.47
C PHE A 356 -4.39 13.18 6.42
N LEU A 357 -3.80 13.81 5.40
CA LEU A 357 -4.56 14.39 4.28
C LEU A 357 -5.33 13.33 3.50
N ILE A 358 -4.72 12.18 3.23
CA ILE A 358 -5.41 11.07 2.55
C ILE A 358 -6.61 10.59 3.39
N ALA A 359 -6.44 10.44 4.71
CA ALA A 359 -7.53 10.05 5.59
C ALA A 359 -8.66 11.09 5.63
N LEU A 360 -8.34 12.39 5.61
CA LEU A 360 -9.31 13.47 5.53
C LEU A 360 -10.05 13.49 4.19
N LEU A 361 -9.32 13.34 3.09
CA LEU A 361 -9.91 13.22 1.75
C LEU A 361 -10.87 12.04 1.68
N GLU A 362 -10.45 10.87 2.15
CA GLU A 362 -11.28 9.66 2.18
C GLU A 362 -12.54 9.84 3.05
N LEU A 363 -12.40 10.47 4.22
CA LEU A 363 -13.54 10.77 5.09
C LEU A 363 -14.62 11.57 4.37
N HIS A 364 -14.23 12.64 3.66
CA HIS A 364 -15.17 13.59 3.06
C HIS A 364 -15.63 13.20 1.64
N THR A 365 -14.91 12.31 0.95
CA THR A 365 -15.31 11.83 -0.40
C THR A 365 -16.10 10.53 -0.36
N HIS A 366 -15.65 9.54 0.41
CA HIS A 366 -16.27 8.21 0.47
C HIS A 366 -16.81 7.86 1.86
N GLY A 367 -16.21 8.45 2.92
CA GLY A 367 -16.55 8.12 4.30
C GLY A 367 -17.92 8.59 4.75
N PHE A 368 -18.46 9.65 4.12
CA PHE A 368 -19.78 10.21 4.44
C PHE A 368 -20.82 9.85 3.38
N ASN A 369 -21.90 9.24 3.80
CA ASN A 369 -23.03 8.95 2.93
C ASN A 369 -24.09 10.03 3.07
N PHE A 370 -24.25 10.88 2.06
CA PHE A 370 -25.22 11.99 2.04
C PHE A 370 -26.69 11.54 2.09
N LYS A 371 -27.00 10.30 1.68
CA LYS A 371 -28.39 9.78 1.73
C LYS A 371 -28.79 9.39 3.14
N SER A 372 -27.88 8.76 3.91
CA SER A 372 -28.15 8.36 5.29
C SER A 372 -27.73 9.41 6.32
N GLY A 373 -26.89 10.39 5.95
CA GLY A 373 -26.32 11.38 6.85
C GLY A 373 -25.30 10.82 7.83
N ARG A 374 -24.65 9.68 7.51
CA ARG A 374 -23.78 8.93 8.41
C ARG A 374 -22.39 8.74 7.84
N TYR A 375 -21.40 8.62 8.72
CA TYR A 375 -20.04 8.24 8.39
C TYR A 375 -19.83 6.73 8.45
N THR A 376 -18.86 6.21 7.73
CA THR A 376 -18.37 4.83 7.91
C THR A 376 -17.42 4.76 9.09
N PHE A 377 -17.55 3.73 9.93
CA PHE A 377 -16.68 3.50 11.09
C PHE A 377 -15.19 3.52 10.71
N GLN A 378 -14.83 2.83 9.62
CA GLN A 378 -13.43 2.71 9.19
C GLN A 378 -12.77 4.05 8.90
N SER A 379 -13.45 4.95 8.16
CA SER A 379 -12.93 6.29 7.84
C SER A 379 -12.78 7.15 9.10
N VAL A 380 -13.74 7.05 10.02
CA VAL A 380 -13.71 7.77 11.31
C VAL A 380 -12.54 7.29 12.18
N VAL A 381 -12.42 5.97 12.37
CA VAL A 381 -11.39 5.40 13.25
C VAL A 381 -9.99 5.60 12.69
N THR A 382 -9.81 5.56 11.37
CA THR A 382 -8.53 5.88 10.73
C THR A 382 -8.04 7.27 11.14
N LEU A 383 -8.92 8.26 11.15
CA LEU A 383 -8.59 9.61 11.62
C LEU A 383 -8.41 9.70 13.13
N LEU A 384 -9.27 9.07 13.93
CA LEU A 384 -9.15 9.09 15.40
C LEU A 384 -7.84 8.44 15.89
N LYS A 385 -7.34 7.43 15.18
CA LYS A 385 -6.05 6.77 15.47
C LYS A 385 -4.84 7.58 15.00
N HIS A 386 -5.04 8.55 14.09
CA HIS A 386 -3.92 9.29 13.54
C HIS A 386 -3.23 10.15 14.60
N PRO A 387 -1.88 10.19 14.67
CA PRO A 387 -1.12 10.94 15.66
C PRO A 387 -1.53 12.42 15.77
N TYR A 388 -1.76 13.08 14.65
CA TYR A 388 -2.18 14.49 14.64
C TYR A 388 -3.55 14.70 15.30
N THR A 389 -4.53 13.83 15.04
CA THR A 389 -5.83 13.90 15.72
C THR A 389 -5.67 13.75 17.22
N ARG A 390 -4.87 12.79 17.68
CA ARG A 390 -4.61 12.55 19.11
C ARG A 390 -3.87 13.71 19.79
N GLN A 391 -3.08 14.46 19.04
CA GLN A 391 -2.41 15.68 19.55
C GLN A 391 -3.38 16.89 19.59
N LEU A 392 -4.35 16.97 18.66
CA LEU A 392 -5.29 18.08 18.56
C LEU A 392 -6.47 17.94 19.53
N THR A 393 -6.79 16.73 19.98
CA THR A 393 -7.89 16.48 20.94
C THR A 393 -7.59 15.35 21.89
N GLY A 394 -7.91 15.53 23.17
CA GLY A 394 -7.87 14.46 24.18
C GLY A 394 -9.03 13.46 24.09
N HIS A 395 -10.04 13.73 23.27
CA HIS A 395 -11.23 12.89 23.17
C HIS A 395 -11.14 11.77 22.12
N ALA A 396 -10.13 11.78 21.25
CA ALA A 396 -10.00 10.84 20.14
C ALA A 396 -9.98 9.36 20.58
N GLU A 397 -9.19 9.03 21.59
CA GLU A 397 -9.08 7.66 22.08
C GLU A 397 -10.34 7.18 22.81
N LEU A 398 -10.97 8.06 23.57
CA LEU A 398 -12.22 7.73 24.28
C LEU A 398 -13.35 7.52 23.28
N LEU A 399 -13.46 8.36 22.25
CA LEU A 399 -14.44 8.22 21.19
C LEU A 399 -14.22 6.93 20.38
N GLU A 400 -12.99 6.60 20.05
CA GLU A 400 -12.65 5.34 19.37
C GLU A 400 -13.13 4.14 20.19
N LYS A 401 -12.81 4.09 21.50
CA LYS A 401 -13.25 3.02 22.42
C LYS A 401 -14.78 2.95 22.55
N GLU A 402 -15.44 4.11 22.61
CA GLU A 402 -16.91 4.19 22.67
C GLU A 402 -17.56 3.60 21.41
N LEU A 403 -17.08 4.01 20.21
CA LEU A 403 -17.58 3.51 18.94
C LEU A 403 -17.34 2.01 18.77
N THR A 404 -16.16 1.53 19.16
CA THR A 404 -15.80 0.12 19.12
C THR A 404 -16.64 -0.71 20.06
N ARG A 405 -16.78 -0.30 21.32
CA ARG A 405 -17.56 -1.00 22.33
C ARG A 405 -19.04 -1.10 21.98
N ASN A 406 -19.58 -0.06 21.33
CA ASN A 406 -21.00 0.01 20.98
C ASN A 406 -21.28 -0.49 19.56
N ASN A 407 -20.30 -1.08 18.85
CA ASN A 407 -20.42 -1.54 17.46
C ASN A 407 -21.08 -0.51 16.53
N ARG A 408 -20.66 0.75 16.64
CA ARG A 408 -21.22 1.86 15.85
C ARG A 408 -20.61 1.90 14.45
N PHE A 409 -21.11 1.07 13.54
CA PHE A 409 -20.64 0.99 12.15
C PHE A 409 -20.90 2.23 11.33
N TYR A 410 -21.96 2.95 11.64
CA TYR A 410 -22.39 4.14 10.91
C TYR A 410 -22.73 5.29 11.88
N PRO A 411 -21.71 5.93 12.49
CA PRO A 411 -21.95 7.02 13.44
C PRO A 411 -22.49 8.27 12.75
N LEU A 412 -23.35 9.01 13.46
CA LEU A 412 -23.83 10.32 13.05
C LEU A 412 -22.79 11.41 13.36
N PRO A 413 -22.74 12.51 12.58
CA PRO A 413 -21.85 13.65 12.87
C PRO A 413 -21.98 14.16 14.32
N GLY A 414 -23.19 14.24 14.86
CA GLY A 414 -23.45 14.67 16.24
C GLY A 414 -22.90 13.72 17.31
N GLU A 415 -22.75 12.43 17.03
CA GLU A 415 -22.14 11.46 17.97
C GLU A 415 -20.62 11.64 18.02
N LEU A 416 -20.01 12.16 16.92
CA LEU A 416 -18.56 12.32 16.76
C LEU A 416 -18.04 13.65 17.32
N GLY A 417 -18.89 14.68 17.40
CA GLY A 417 -18.52 16.03 17.83
C GLY A 417 -18.38 16.16 19.36
N LYS A 418 -17.36 15.55 19.96
CA LYS A 418 -17.11 15.59 21.41
C LYS A 418 -16.44 16.90 21.87
N ASP A 419 -15.82 17.65 20.96
CA ASP A 419 -15.24 18.96 21.18
C ASP A 419 -15.33 19.81 19.89
N GLU A 420 -14.81 21.03 19.93
CA GLU A 420 -14.86 21.95 18.79
C GLU A 420 -14.08 21.42 17.58
N PHE A 421 -12.90 20.82 17.81
CA PHE A 421 -12.07 20.25 16.75
C PHE A 421 -12.79 19.07 16.07
N LEU A 422 -13.27 18.10 16.85
CA LEU A 422 -13.97 16.93 16.32
C LEU A 422 -15.31 17.33 15.66
N THR A 423 -16.02 18.28 16.22
CA THR A 423 -17.26 18.82 15.62
C THR A 423 -16.95 19.39 14.23
N ARG A 424 -15.90 20.19 14.12
CA ARG A 424 -15.47 20.75 12.85
C ARG A 424 -15.00 19.65 11.90
N LEU A 425 -14.17 18.69 12.37
CA LEU A 425 -13.62 17.59 11.58
C LEU A 425 -14.72 16.74 10.93
N PHE A 426 -15.77 16.41 11.70
CA PHE A 426 -16.88 15.54 11.26
C PHE A 426 -18.12 16.32 10.78
N THR A 427 -18.01 17.62 10.53
CA THR A 427 -19.06 18.35 9.82
C THR A 427 -19.02 17.96 8.33
N PRO A 428 -20.11 17.44 7.75
CA PRO A 428 -20.17 17.09 6.33
C PRO A 428 -19.88 18.28 5.43
N LEU A 429 -19.15 18.03 4.36
CA LEU A 429 -18.74 19.05 3.39
C LEU A 429 -19.34 18.74 2.03
N SER A 430 -19.76 19.77 1.31
CA SER A 430 -20.15 19.68 -0.09
C SER A 430 -19.24 20.57 -0.95
N GLY A 431 -18.77 20.04 -2.07
CA GLY A 431 -17.95 20.77 -3.03
C GLY A 431 -16.46 20.83 -2.68
N ASN A 432 -15.64 20.87 -3.73
CA ASN A 432 -14.18 20.79 -3.63
C ASN A 432 -13.57 22.03 -2.95
N LEU A 433 -14.17 23.21 -3.11
CA LEU A 433 -13.70 24.44 -2.46
C LEU A 433 -13.76 24.33 -0.92
N ASN A 434 -14.91 23.89 -0.39
CA ASN A 434 -15.08 23.72 1.05
C ASN A 434 -14.11 22.65 1.60
N LEU A 435 -13.81 21.63 0.80
CA LEU A 435 -12.82 20.62 1.16
C LEU A 435 -11.41 21.21 1.24
N CYS A 436 -11.00 22.03 0.25
CA CYS A 436 -9.71 22.74 0.30
C CYS A 436 -9.58 23.64 1.53
N ILE A 437 -10.63 24.41 1.84
CA ILE A 437 -10.67 25.29 3.02
C ILE A 437 -10.48 24.45 4.30
N ARG A 438 -11.23 23.36 4.45
CA ARG A 438 -11.14 22.47 5.61
C ARG A 438 -9.75 21.85 5.76
N LEU A 439 -9.16 21.34 4.66
CA LEU A 439 -7.80 20.80 4.66
C LEU A 439 -6.78 21.86 5.09
N SER A 440 -6.84 23.06 4.54
CA SER A 440 -5.95 24.18 4.88
C SER A 440 -6.04 24.59 6.35
N GLU A 441 -7.27 24.77 6.87
CA GLU A 441 -7.51 25.11 8.28
C GLU A 441 -6.99 24.03 9.24
N THR A 442 -7.21 22.75 8.89
CA THR A 442 -6.74 21.62 9.71
C THR A 442 -5.22 21.54 9.74
N LEU A 443 -4.54 21.80 8.60
CA LEU A 443 -3.08 21.86 8.55
C LEU A 443 -2.52 23.03 9.38
N GLN A 444 -3.19 24.19 9.40
CA GLN A 444 -2.79 25.32 10.25
C GLN A 444 -2.87 24.96 11.74
N GLN A 445 -3.91 24.23 12.16
CA GLN A 445 -4.01 23.76 13.55
C GLN A 445 -2.90 22.77 13.91
N VAL A 446 -2.56 21.84 13.01
CA VAL A 446 -1.41 20.91 13.18
C VAL A 446 -0.11 21.71 13.28
N ALA A 447 0.10 22.71 12.42
CA ALA A 447 1.30 23.57 12.45
C ALA A 447 1.44 24.32 13.78
N GLY A 448 0.32 24.77 14.36
CA GLY A 448 0.30 25.43 15.68
C GLY A 448 0.84 24.57 16.81
N ILE A 449 0.61 23.25 16.79
CA ILE A 449 1.17 22.32 17.78
C ILE A 449 2.70 22.29 17.70
N TYR A 450 3.24 22.22 16.48
CA TYR A 450 4.69 22.21 16.28
C TYR A 450 5.36 23.51 16.73
N GLN A 451 4.68 24.66 16.55
CA GLN A 451 5.17 25.95 17.04
C GLN A 451 5.16 26.03 18.57
N ALA A 452 4.11 25.54 19.22
CA ALA A 452 3.98 25.56 20.68
C ALA A 452 5.03 24.69 21.37
N ASN A 453 5.36 23.53 20.79
CA ASN A 453 6.33 22.57 21.36
C ASN A 453 7.80 22.99 21.18
N THR A 454 8.09 23.97 20.32
CA THR A 454 9.47 24.42 20.00
C THR A 454 9.84 25.81 20.53
N SER A 455 8.89 26.51 21.15
CA SER A 455 9.16 27.79 21.79
C SER A 455 10.05 27.63 23.03
N GLY A 456 11.36 27.49 22.83
CA GLY A 456 12.33 27.43 23.95
C GLY A 456 13.57 26.57 23.73
N THR A 457 13.68 25.84 22.62
CA THR A 457 14.90 25.11 22.27
C THR A 457 15.35 25.48 20.85
N GLU A 458 16.67 25.69 20.66
CA GLU A 458 17.22 25.74 19.30
C GLU A 458 16.87 24.43 18.58
N ASP A 459 16.13 24.55 17.51
CA ASP A 459 15.57 23.41 16.79
C ASP A 459 16.66 22.78 15.91
N THR A 460 17.53 22.01 16.53
CA THR A 460 18.62 21.26 15.86
C THR A 460 18.16 19.92 15.31
N ASP A 461 16.89 19.55 15.53
CA ASP A 461 16.35 18.28 15.04
C ASP A 461 15.89 18.40 13.56
N ALA A 462 16.68 17.80 12.67
CA ALA A 462 16.42 17.76 11.23
C ALA A 462 15.04 17.17 10.87
N PHE A 463 14.50 16.25 11.68
CA PHE A 463 13.17 15.69 11.47
C PHE A 463 12.06 16.69 11.77
N ASN A 464 12.20 17.51 12.79
CA ASN A 464 11.24 18.58 13.05
C ASN A 464 11.20 19.60 11.92
N GLN A 465 12.36 19.97 11.37
CA GLN A 465 12.42 20.85 10.20
C GLN A 465 11.75 20.21 8.98
N LEU A 466 11.99 18.92 8.72
CA LEU A 466 11.37 18.16 7.65
C LEU A 466 9.83 18.14 7.78
N TYR A 467 9.31 17.91 8.98
CA TYR A 467 7.87 17.89 9.22
C TYR A 467 7.21 19.25 9.02
N ARG A 468 7.86 20.34 9.46
CA ARG A 468 7.37 21.72 9.21
C ARG A 468 7.36 22.04 7.72
N GLU A 469 8.43 21.72 7.01
CA GLU A 469 8.49 21.93 5.57
C GLU A 469 7.44 21.07 4.83
N SER A 470 7.17 19.86 5.33
CA SER A 470 6.12 19.00 4.78
C SER A 470 4.72 19.62 4.92
N LEU A 471 4.43 20.21 6.10
CA LEU A 471 3.17 20.94 6.32
C LEU A 471 3.06 22.14 5.39
N PHE A 472 4.13 22.91 5.23
CA PHE A 472 4.18 24.06 4.34
C PHE A 472 3.95 23.68 2.87
N LYS A 473 4.62 22.63 2.39
CA LYS A 473 4.45 22.14 1.01
C LYS A 473 3.03 21.61 0.76
N ALA A 474 2.48 20.86 1.70
CA ALA A 474 1.11 20.39 1.62
C ALA A 474 0.11 21.56 1.61
N TYR A 475 0.28 22.52 2.50
CA TYR A 475 -0.55 23.71 2.59
C TYR A 475 -0.53 24.55 1.31
N THR A 476 0.66 24.82 0.76
CA THR A 476 0.81 25.57 -0.49
C THR A 476 0.19 24.83 -1.67
N THR A 477 0.32 23.50 -1.73
CA THR A 477 -0.32 22.68 -2.76
C THR A 477 -1.85 22.77 -2.68
N ILE A 478 -2.42 22.65 -1.49
CA ILE A 478 -3.88 22.74 -1.31
C ILE A 478 -4.40 24.14 -1.66
N ASN A 479 -3.70 25.21 -1.25
CA ASN A 479 -4.11 26.57 -1.60
C ASN A 479 -4.01 26.85 -3.10
N ARG A 480 -3.02 26.27 -3.79
CA ARG A 480 -2.94 26.33 -5.26
C ARG A 480 -4.19 25.73 -5.92
N PHE A 481 -4.64 24.55 -5.46
CA PHE A 481 -5.89 23.94 -5.93
C PHE A 481 -7.11 24.80 -5.58
N ARG A 482 -7.12 25.37 -4.37
CA ARG A 482 -8.17 26.29 -3.93
C ARG A 482 -8.29 27.48 -4.88
N THR A 483 -7.18 28.13 -5.23
CA THR A 483 -7.17 29.29 -6.16
C THR A 483 -7.72 28.88 -7.54
N LEU A 484 -7.31 27.74 -8.09
CA LEU A 484 -7.81 27.25 -9.39
C LEU A 484 -9.33 27.00 -9.37
N ILE A 485 -9.89 26.59 -8.23
CA ILE A 485 -11.34 26.40 -8.08
C ILE A 485 -12.05 27.75 -7.89
N GLU A 486 -11.50 28.66 -7.11
CA GLU A 486 -12.07 30.02 -6.87
C GLU A 486 -12.10 30.86 -8.16
N GLU A 487 -11.12 30.67 -9.05
CA GLU A 487 -11.02 31.31 -10.36
C GLU A 487 -11.83 30.60 -11.46
N ASP A 488 -12.58 29.56 -11.10
CA ASP A 488 -13.36 28.69 -12.02
C ASP A 488 -12.54 28.04 -13.14
N GLU A 489 -11.24 27.89 -12.91
CA GLU A 489 -10.34 27.21 -13.85
C GLU A 489 -10.39 25.69 -13.73
N LEU A 490 -10.66 25.15 -12.52
CA LEU A 490 -10.73 23.72 -12.24
C LEU A 490 -12.13 23.31 -11.76
N THR A 491 -12.98 22.88 -12.68
CA THR A 491 -14.32 22.37 -12.41
C THR A 491 -14.41 20.87 -12.66
N VAL A 492 -14.21 20.08 -11.61
CA VAL A 492 -14.19 18.60 -11.64
C VAL A 492 -15.03 18.01 -10.50
N GLN A 493 -15.45 16.75 -10.67
CA GLN A 493 -16.12 15.99 -9.62
C GLN A 493 -15.17 15.69 -8.45
N SER A 494 -15.74 15.45 -7.26
CA SER A 494 -14.93 15.22 -6.03
C SER A 494 -13.98 14.03 -6.15
N GLU A 495 -14.33 12.98 -6.88
CA GLU A 495 -13.44 11.83 -7.10
C GLU A 495 -12.24 12.21 -7.97
N THR A 496 -12.44 12.91 -9.06
CA THR A 496 -11.33 13.39 -9.89
C THR A 496 -10.47 14.39 -9.12
N PHE A 497 -11.10 15.32 -8.40
CA PHE A 497 -10.38 16.24 -7.51
C PHE A 497 -9.48 15.50 -6.53
N ARG A 498 -10.01 14.46 -5.85
CA ARG A 498 -9.26 13.62 -4.92
C ARG A 498 -8.04 12.98 -5.62
N ARG A 499 -8.26 12.35 -6.78
CA ARG A 499 -7.18 11.71 -7.57
C ARG A 499 -6.10 12.69 -7.98
N LEU A 500 -6.47 13.88 -8.43
CA LEU A 500 -5.54 14.94 -8.81
C LEU A 500 -4.72 15.43 -7.61
N LEU A 501 -5.38 15.76 -6.52
CA LEU A 501 -4.69 16.23 -5.32
C LEU A 501 -3.74 15.16 -4.76
N VAL A 502 -4.18 13.91 -4.69
CA VAL A 502 -3.34 12.77 -4.29
C VAL A 502 -2.14 12.61 -5.22
N LYS A 503 -2.33 12.69 -6.54
CA LYS A 503 -1.24 12.61 -7.53
C LYS A 503 -0.19 13.70 -7.32
N VAL A 504 -0.62 14.95 -7.17
CA VAL A 504 0.29 16.07 -6.96
C VAL A 504 1.02 15.97 -5.62
N LEU A 505 0.29 15.64 -4.54
CA LEU A 505 0.89 15.46 -3.21
C LEU A 505 1.90 14.30 -3.20
N SER A 506 1.60 13.17 -3.87
CA SER A 506 2.51 12.01 -3.93
C SER A 506 3.77 12.27 -4.75
N ALA A 507 3.69 13.12 -5.76
CA ALA A 507 4.83 13.53 -6.58
C ALA A 507 5.65 14.67 -5.94
N THR A 508 5.16 15.27 -4.85
CA THR A 508 5.85 16.38 -4.19
C THR A 508 6.98 15.87 -3.31
N ASN A 509 8.17 16.44 -3.51
CA ASN A 509 9.34 16.18 -2.68
C ASN A 509 9.68 17.40 -1.81
N ILE A 510 10.13 17.16 -0.60
CA ILE A 510 10.57 18.16 0.36
C ILE A 510 12.09 18.25 0.27
N PRO A 511 12.66 19.42 -0.07
CA PRO A 511 14.11 19.54 -0.14
C PRO A 511 14.74 19.39 1.24
N PHE A 512 15.86 18.69 1.32
CA PHE A 512 16.72 18.75 2.49
C PHE A 512 17.55 20.04 2.46
N HIS A 513 17.54 20.77 3.57
CA HIS A 513 18.41 21.93 3.72
C HIS A 513 19.77 21.47 4.25
N GLY A 514 20.79 21.57 3.42
CA GLY A 514 22.17 21.22 3.75
C GLY A 514 23.15 21.91 2.81
N GLU A 515 24.43 21.97 3.19
CA GLU A 515 25.46 22.47 2.32
C GLU A 515 25.82 21.38 1.27
N PRO A 516 25.56 21.61 -0.02
CA PRO A 516 25.61 20.56 -1.03
C PRO A 516 27.00 19.96 -1.30
N ALA A 517 28.04 20.64 -0.93
CA ALA A 517 29.44 20.22 -1.17
C ALA A 517 30.13 19.61 0.07
N ILE A 518 29.40 19.40 1.16
CA ILE A 518 29.94 18.90 2.41
C ILE A 518 29.40 17.49 2.72
N GLY A 519 30.27 16.62 3.25
CA GLY A 519 29.94 15.30 3.72
C GLY A 519 29.74 14.24 2.63
N MET A 520 29.45 13.01 3.06
CA MET A 520 29.15 11.89 2.19
C MET A 520 27.88 12.17 1.37
N GLN A 521 27.90 11.84 0.09
CA GLN A 521 26.81 12.14 -0.81
C GLN A 521 25.81 10.97 -0.92
N VAL A 522 24.52 11.20 -0.61
CA VAL A 522 23.42 10.25 -0.85
C VAL A 522 22.51 10.82 -1.92
N MET A 523 22.41 10.15 -3.07
CA MET A 523 21.77 10.73 -4.25
C MET A 523 21.12 9.71 -5.17
N GLY A 524 20.17 10.14 -5.98
CA GLY A 524 19.65 9.37 -7.10
C GLY A 524 20.61 9.37 -8.29
N VAL A 525 20.36 8.49 -9.26
CA VAL A 525 21.25 8.36 -10.45
C VAL A 525 21.32 9.67 -11.25
N LEU A 526 20.21 10.38 -11.41
CA LEU A 526 20.17 11.60 -12.21
C LEU A 526 20.86 12.80 -11.52
N GLU A 527 20.98 12.79 -10.21
CA GLU A 527 21.67 13.83 -9.44
C GLU A 527 23.19 13.68 -9.49
N THR A 528 23.71 12.54 -9.93
CA THR A 528 25.16 12.30 -10.10
C THR A 528 25.78 13.00 -11.31
N ARG A 529 24.99 13.70 -12.09
CA ARG A 529 25.45 14.39 -13.31
C ARG A 529 26.62 15.33 -13.02
N ASN A 530 27.72 15.16 -13.80
CA ASN A 530 28.95 15.94 -13.69
C ASN A 530 29.75 15.81 -12.38
N LEU A 531 29.31 14.91 -11.45
CA LEU A 531 30.01 14.69 -10.19
C LEU A 531 30.82 13.39 -10.26
N ASP A 532 32.02 13.41 -9.72
CA ASP A 532 32.93 12.29 -9.67
C ASP A 532 33.21 11.89 -8.21
N PHE A 533 33.24 10.59 -7.94
CA PHE A 533 33.46 10.03 -6.61
C PHE A 533 34.59 9.00 -6.66
N ARG A 534 35.34 8.93 -5.60
CA ARG A 534 36.44 7.98 -5.45
C ARG A 534 35.92 6.61 -5.05
N HIS A 535 35.00 6.57 -4.07
CA HIS A 535 34.33 5.36 -3.62
C HIS A 535 32.82 5.46 -3.84
N LEU A 536 32.29 4.47 -4.48
CA LEU A 536 30.93 4.49 -5.00
C LEU A 536 30.20 3.19 -4.68
N VAL A 537 28.99 3.28 -4.12
CA VAL A 537 28.04 2.19 -4.02
C VAL A 537 26.71 2.55 -4.67
N LEU A 538 26.23 1.71 -5.58
CA LEU A 538 24.90 1.82 -6.16
C LEU A 538 24.00 0.73 -5.56
N LEU A 539 22.82 1.10 -5.09
CA LEU A 539 21.82 0.18 -4.55
C LEU A 539 20.69 -0.03 -5.55
N SER A 540 20.14 -1.23 -5.58
CA SER A 540 19.03 -1.64 -6.48
C SER A 540 19.36 -1.47 -7.96
N VAL A 541 20.54 -1.91 -8.38
CA VAL A 541 20.95 -1.90 -9.79
C VAL A 541 20.28 -3.06 -10.53
N ASN A 542 18.95 -3.01 -10.57
CA ASN A 542 18.11 -4.01 -11.21
C ASN A 542 17.55 -3.51 -12.53
N GLU A 543 17.23 -4.45 -13.43
CA GLU A 543 16.47 -4.16 -14.64
C GLU A 543 15.12 -3.53 -14.28
N GLY A 544 14.75 -2.47 -14.97
CA GLY A 544 13.56 -1.69 -14.65
C GLY A 544 13.76 -0.57 -13.63
N GLN A 545 14.85 -0.59 -12.85
CA GLN A 545 15.29 0.52 -12.01
C GLN A 545 16.43 1.30 -12.69
N LEU A 546 17.33 0.59 -13.34
CA LEU A 546 18.41 1.16 -14.14
C LEU A 546 18.67 0.29 -15.38
N PRO A 547 18.24 0.68 -16.59
CA PRO A 547 17.43 1.87 -16.89
C PRO A 547 16.03 1.80 -16.26
N LYS A 548 15.48 2.95 -15.90
CA LYS A 548 14.12 3.02 -15.36
C LYS A 548 13.14 2.66 -16.49
N SER A 549 12.43 1.56 -16.32
CA SER A 549 11.28 1.22 -17.16
C SER A 549 10.08 2.03 -16.68
N GLY A 550 9.64 2.98 -17.45
CA GLY A 550 8.42 3.70 -17.22
C GLY A 550 7.78 3.97 -18.57
N GLY A 551 6.55 3.50 -18.78
CA GLY A 551 5.78 3.81 -19.96
C GLY A 551 5.53 5.30 -19.99
N ASP A 552 6.27 6.02 -20.80
CA ASP A 552 5.81 7.32 -21.28
C ASP A 552 4.72 7.01 -22.30
N SER A 553 3.49 7.00 -21.81
CA SER A 553 2.34 7.00 -22.72
C SER A 553 2.44 8.22 -23.61
N SER A 554 2.40 8.03 -24.89
CA SER A 554 2.43 9.07 -25.93
C SER A 554 1.26 8.83 -26.88
N PHE A 555 0.61 9.92 -27.28
CA PHE A 555 -0.39 9.88 -28.32
C PHE A 555 0.23 9.74 -29.72
N ILE A 556 1.51 10.16 -29.87
CA ILE A 556 2.23 10.08 -31.15
C ILE A 556 2.94 8.73 -31.24
N PRO A 557 2.57 7.87 -32.21
CA PRO A 557 3.16 6.55 -32.39
C PRO A 557 4.68 6.58 -32.58
N TYR A 558 5.36 5.53 -32.09
CA TYR A 558 6.82 5.39 -32.12
C TYR A 558 7.44 5.66 -33.49
N ASN A 559 6.89 5.12 -34.58
CA ASN A 559 7.41 5.29 -35.90
C ASN A 559 7.36 6.75 -36.37
N LEU A 560 6.30 7.48 -36.03
CA LEU A 560 6.22 8.92 -36.27
C LEU A 560 7.22 9.70 -35.43
N ARG A 561 7.33 9.37 -34.14
CA ARG A 561 8.37 9.98 -33.28
C ARG A 561 9.75 9.83 -33.86
N LYS A 562 10.09 8.63 -34.34
CA LYS A 562 11.37 8.34 -34.99
C LYS A 562 11.54 9.10 -36.32
N ALA A 563 10.52 9.10 -37.16
CA ALA A 563 10.54 9.78 -38.48
C ALA A 563 10.73 11.31 -38.35
N PHE A 564 10.09 11.93 -37.36
CA PHE A 564 10.18 13.36 -37.11
C PHE A 564 11.35 13.75 -36.17
N GLY A 565 12.13 12.78 -35.71
CA GLY A 565 13.29 12.99 -34.85
C GLY A 565 12.93 13.49 -33.45
N MET A 566 11.79 13.02 -32.93
CA MET A 566 11.35 13.19 -31.54
C MET A 566 12.07 12.21 -30.63
N THR A 567 11.93 12.40 -29.30
CA THR A 567 12.51 11.52 -28.30
C THR A 567 11.87 10.14 -28.35
N THR A 568 12.70 9.08 -28.45
CA THR A 568 12.27 7.67 -28.44
C THR A 568 12.84 6.93 -27.23
N ILE A 569 12.43 5.69 -27.04
CA ILE A 569 12.91 4.85 -25.92
C ILE A 569 14.44 4.60 -26.02
N GLU A 570 14.98 4.49 -27.21
CA GLU A 570 16.43 4.32 -27.42
C GLU A 570 17.21 5.53 -26.90
N HIS A 571 16.70 6.74 -27.13
CA HIS A 571 17.30 7.96 -26.57
C HIS A 571 17.39 7.89 -25.05
N LYS A 572 16.32 7.42 -24.39
CA LYS A 572 16.29 7.28 -22.93
C LYS A 572 17.29 6.23 -22.45
N ILE A 573 17.34 5.07 -23.10
CA ILE A 573 18.28 4.01 -22.75
C ILE A 573 19.72 4.52 -22.90
N ALA A 574 20.06 5.23 -24.00
CA ALA A 574 21.38 5.80 -24.21
C ALA A 574 21.75 6.85 -23.14
N VAL A 575 20.80 7.65 -22.69
CA VAL A 575 20.99 8.60 -21.57
C VAL A 575 21.36 7.87 -20.28
N TYR A 576 20.60 6.81 -19.90
CA TYR A 576 20.91 6.02 -18.71
C TYR A 576 22.23 5.26 -18.82
N ALA A 577 22.54 4.71 -20.01
CA ALA A 577 23.83 4.09 -20.29
C ALA A 577 24.98 5.07 -20.07
N TYR A 578 24.88 6.27 -20.63
CA TYR A 578 25.88 7.31 -20.42
C TYR A 578 26.07 7.66 -18.95
N TYR A 579 24.99 7.88 -18.17
CA TYR A 579 25.12 8.21 -16.76
C TYR A 579 25.72 7.07 -15.95
N PHE A 580 25.41 5.83 -16.27
CA PHE A 580 26.00 4.66 -15.61
C PHE A 580 27.51 4.61 -15.87
N TYR A 581 27.94 4.58 -17.12
CA TYR A 581 29.36 4.48 -17.45
C TYR A 581 30.17 5.71 -17.02
N ARG A 582 29.59 6.90 -17.20
CA ARG A 582 30.18 8.16 -16.75
C ARG A 582 30.41 8.19 -15.24
N LEU A 583 29.47 7.70 -14.46
CA LEU A 583 29.62 7.64 -13.01
C LEU A 583 30.74 6.70 -12.57
N LEU A 584 30.95 5.59 -13.27
CA LEU A 584 31.99 4.61 -12.96
C LEU A 584 33.39 5.00 -13.44
N GLN A 585 33.50 5.87 -14.44
CA GLN A 585 34.76 6.08 -15.18
C GLN A 585 35.91 6.59 -14.30
N ARG A 586 35.68 7.43 -13.30
CA ARG A 586 36.71 7.98 -12.41
C ARG A 586 36.76 7.37 -11.01
N ALA A 587 35.82 6.51 -10.68
CA ALA A 587 35.80 5.84 -9.38
C ALA A 587 36.96 4.82 -9.26
N GLU A 588 37.55 4.71 -8.07
CA GLU A 588 38.60 3.73 -7.73
C GLU A 588 37.96 2.42 -7.20
N ARG A 589 36.96 2.54 -6.34
CA ARG A 589 36.19 1.44 -5.80
C ARG A 589 34.71 1.58 -6.14
N ILE A 590 34.19 0.51 -6.74
CA ILE A 590 32.82 0.46 -7.26
C ILE A 590 32.11 -0.75 -6.65
N THR A 591 31.00 -0.53 -6.01
CA THR A 591 30.14 -1.61 -5.50
C THR A 591 28.73 -1.47 -6.12
N LEU A 592 28.32 -2.48 -6.88
CA LEU A 592 26.99 -2.53 -7.49
C LEU A 592 26.17 -3.59 -6.78
N MET A 593 25.09 -3.18 -6.12
CA MET A 593 24.21 -4.09 -5.39
C MET A 593 22.88 -4.25 -6.12
N TYR A 594 22.42 -5.49 -6.21
CA TYR A 594 21.14 -5.80 -6.87
C TYR A 594 20.32 -6.80 -6.07
N ASN A 595 19.01 -6.77 -6.27
CA ASN A 595 18.06 -7.67 -5.63
C ASN A 595 17.84 -8.92 -6.47
N THR A 596 17.85 -10.10 -5.86
CA THR A 596 17.62 -11.38 -6.53
C THR A 596 16.23 -11.96 -6.33
N SER A 597 15.45 -11.44 -5.36
CA SER A 597 14.07 -11.90 -5.17
C SER A 597 13.14 -11.29 -6.22
N SER A 598 12.19 -12.08 -6.68
CA SER A 598 11.09 -11.61 -7.52
C SER A 598 9.94 -11.12 -6.64
N ASP A 599 9.45 -9.91 -6.89
CA ASP A 599 8.25 -9.39 -6.28
C ASP A 599 7.28 -8.99 -7.40
N GLY A 600 6.24 -9.80 -7.60
CA GLY A 600 5.25 -9.58 -8.64
C GLY A 600 5.83 -9.50 -10.06
N LEU A 601 5.83 -8.32 -10.64
CA LEU A 601 6.33 -8.06 -12.01
C LEU A 601 7.86 -7.95 -12.10
N ASN A 602 8.56 -7.69 -10.99
CA ASN A 602 10.02 -7.59 -10.97
C ASN A 602 10.65 -8.98 -10.80
N ARG A 603 11.41 -9.42 -11.80
CA ARG A 603 12.01 -10.77 -11.84
C ARG A 603 13.31 -10.91 -11.05
N GLY A 604 13.76 -9.88 -10.31
CA GLY A 604 15.03 -9.91 -9.58
C GLY A 604 16.26 -9.99 -10.51
N GLU A 605 16.14 -9.52 -11.74
CA GLU A 605 17.22 -9.49 -12.71
C GLU A 605 18.12 -8.26 -12.47
N TRP A 606 19.42 -8.48 -12.57
CA TRP A 606 20.38 -7.37 -12.55
C TRP A 606 20.27 -6.50 -13.81
N SER A 607 20.65 -5.24 -13.71
CA SER A 607 20.62 -4.30 -14.82
C SER A 607 21.41 -4.81 -16.03
N ARG A 608 20.85 -4.60 -17.23
CA ARG A 608 21.55 -4.87 -18.50
C ARG A 608 22.90 -4.16 -18.58
N PHE A 609 23.07 -3.00 -17.97
CA PHE A 609 24.33 -2.27 -17.93
C PHE A 609 25.38 -2.97 -17.05
N MET A 610 24.98 -3.64 -15.96
CA MET A 610 25.90 -4.49 -15.19
C MET A 610 26.40 -5.66 -16.02
N LEU A 611 25.49 -6.30 -16.78
CA LEU A 611 25.85 -7.43 -17.65
C LEU A 611 26.77 -6.96 -18.79
N GLN A 612 26.46 -5.86 -19.43
CA GLN A 612 27.27 -5.26 -20.47
C GLN A 612 28.68 -4.92 -19.95
N PHE A 613 28.77 -4.22 -18.81
CA PHE A 613 30.05 -3.87 -18.19
C PHE A 613 30.86 -5.09 -17.80
N LEU A 614 30.23 -6.16 -17.31
CA LEU A 614 30.89 -7.44 -17.00
C LEU A 614 31.55 -8.09 -18.22
N ILE A 615 30.93 -7.98 -19.40
CA ILE A 615 31.42 -8.58 -20.65
C ILE A 615 32.49 -7.72 -21.31
N GLU A 616 32.32 -6.41 -21.27
CA GLU A 616 33.16 -5.47 -22.01
C GLU A 616 34.41 -5.02 -21.25
N TRP A 617 34.31 -4.95 -19.91
CA TRP A 617 35.41 -4.42 -19.09
C TRP A 617 36.53 -5.47 -18.91
N PRO A 618 37.83 -5.13 -19.19
CA PRO A 618 38.91 -6.12 -19.31
C PRO A 618 39.49 -6.61 -17.98
N HIS A 619 39.05 -6.06 -16.84
CA HIS A 619 39.59 -6.40 -15.53
C HIS A 619 38.60 -7.28 -14.72
N PRO A 620 39.08 -8.02 -13.71
CA PRO A 620 38.24 -8.91 -12.93
C PRO A 620 37.19 -8.14 -12.09
N ILE A 621 35.98 -8.71 -12.00
CA ILE A 621 34.89 -8.24 -11.14
C ILE A 621 34.63 -9.27 -10.07
N THR A 622 34.69 -8.87 -8.80
CA THR A 622 34.40 -9.75 -7.66
C THR A 622 32.88 -9.88 -7.48
N ARG A 623 32.39 -11.12 -7.41
CA ARG A 623 30.97 -11.40 -7.15
C ARG A 623 30.79 -11.92 -5.74
N GLN A 624 29.81 -11.38 -5.03
CA GLN A 624 29.50 -11.74 -3.65
C GLN A 624 28.00 -11.89 -3.47
N PHE A 625 27.62 -12.70 -2.49
CA PHE A 625 26.24 -12.84 -2.06
C PHE A 625 26.10 -12.30 -0.65
N LEU A 626 25.08 -11.47 -0.42
CA LEU A 626 24.74 -10.97 0.90
C LEU A 626 23.72 -11.93 1.51
N GLU A 627 24.18 -12.76 2.41
CA GLU A 627 23.31 -13.61 3.22
C GLU A 627 22.99 -12.88 4.54
N ALA A 628 21.70 -12.73 4.85
CA ALA A 628 21.29 -12.33 6.17
C ALA A 628 21.65 -13.50 7.12
N GLY A 629 22.69 -13.35 7.91
CA GLY A 629 23.34 -14.41 8.70
C GLY A 629 22.49 -15.09 9.79
N GLN A 630 21.20 -15.27 9.54
CA GLN A 630 20.34 -16.15 10.28
C GLN A 630 19.95 -17.30 9.35
N SER A 631 20.57 -18.44 9.57
CA SER A 631 19.97 -19.70 9.12
C SER A 631 18.51 -19.69 9.58
N PRO A 632 17.52 -20.03 8.73
CA PRO A 632 16.17 -20.23 9.20
C PRO A 632 16.23 -21.23 10.35
N GLN A 633 16.13 -20.77 11.57
CA GLN A 633 15.97 -21.66 12.71
C GLN A 633 14.66 -22.39 12.45
N GLY A 634 14.77 -23.70 12.25
CA GLY A 634 13.59 -24.54 12.22
C GLY A 634 12.74 -24.19 13.43
N THR A 635 11.48 -23.85 13.22
CA THR A 635 10.57 -23.53 14.31
C THR A 635 10.42 -24.78 15.15
N SER A 636 11.10 -24.82 16.32
CA SER A 636 10.84 -25.89 17.29
C SER A 636 9.41 -25.78 17.77
N PRO A 637 8.68 -26.90 17.89
CA PRO A 637 7.34 -26.88 18.44
C PRO A 637 7.31 -26.21 19.82
N ILE A 638 6.36 -25.29 20.00
CA ILE A 638 6.22 -24.57 21.28
C ILE A 638 5.61 -25.52 22.28
N THR A 639 6.26 -25.66 23.43
CA THR A 639 5.80 -26.45 24.56
C THR A 639 5.81 -25.58 25.81
N VAL A 640 4.72 -25.60 26.57
CA VAL A 640 4.61 -24.94 27.88
C VAL A 640 4.53 -26.00 28.97
N GLU A 641 5.55 -26.06 29.79
CA GLU A 641 5.57 -26.97 30.94
C GLU A 641 4.58 -26.55 32.02
N LYS A 642 3.99 -27.52 32.69
CA LYS A 642 3.10 -27.28 33.83
C LYS A 642 3.90 -27.05 35.12
N THR A 643 4.65 -25.94 35.13
CA THR A 643 5.42 -25.51 36.30
C THR A 643 4.51 -25.33 37.54
N PRO A 644 5.07 -25.29 38.75
CA PRO A 644 4.28 -25.01 39.96
C PRO A 644 3.43 -23.74 39.86
N ASP A 645 3.91 -22.70 39.14
CA ASP A 645 3.15 -21.47 38.94
C ASP A 645 1.97 -21.65 38.01
N VAL A 646 2.20 -22.33 36.89
CA VAL A 646 1.11 -22.70 35.95
C VAL A 646 0.06 -23.56 36.67
N MET A 647 0.48 -24.53 37.45
CA MET A 647 -0.44 -25.38 38.22
C MET A 647 -1.23 -24.59 39.26
N ARG A 648 -0.60 -23.66 39.99
CA ARG A 648 -1.31 -22.76 40.92
C ARG A 648 -2.34 -21.90 40.20
N ARG A 649 -2.00 -21.37 39.04
CA ARG A 649 -2.91 -20.59 38.20
C ARG A 649 -4.09 -21.44 37.72
N MET A 650 -3.87 -22.66 37.25
CA MET A 650 -4.93 -23.60 36.86
C MET A 650 -5.85 -23.91 38.06
N GLN A 651 -5.31 -24.17 39.24
CA GLN A 651 -6.09 -24.37 40.43
C GLN A 651 -6.94 -23.14 40.78
N SER A 652 -6.38 -21.94 40.72
CA SER A 652 -7.15 -20.71 40.96
C SER A 652 -8.30 -20.48 39.98
N LEU A 653 -8.22 -21.03 38.77
CA LEU A 653 -9.22 -20.87 37.71
C LEU A 653 -10.31 -21.96 37.76
N PHE A 654 -9.92 -23.21 38.07
CA PHE A 654 -10.80 -24.39 37.92
C PHE A 654 -11.16 -25.09 39.23
N ASP A 655 -10.64 -24.68 40.39
CA ASP A 655 -11.05 -25.22 41.70
C ASP A 655 -12.15 -24.35 42.32
N VAL A 656 -13.32 -24.92 42.60
CA VAL A 656 -14.46 -24.19 43.19
C VAL A 656 -14.15 -23.58 44.55
N ARG A 657 -13.13 -24.08 45.27
CA ARG A 657 -12.68 -23.54 46.55
C ARG A 657 -11.93 -22.20 46.38
N ALA A 658 -11.26 -22.03 45.25
CA ALA A 658 -10.55 -20.78 44.89
C ALA A 658 -11.45 -19.85 44.04
N ASN A 659 -12.29 -20.40 43.18
CA ASN A 659 -13.19 -19.68 42.30
C ASN A 659 -14.58 -20.33 42.31
N PRO A 660 -15.57 -19.78 43.02
CA PRO A 660 -16.90 -20.35 43.09
C PRO A 660 -17.62 -20.56 41.76
N LYS A 661 -17.18 -19.85 40.72
CA LYS A 661 -17.68 -19.96 39.32
C LYS A 661 -16.86 -20.93 38.45
N ALA A 662 -15.89 -21.63 39.04
CA ALA A 662 -15.02 -22.54 38.29
C ALA A 662 -15.83 -23.67 37.66
N LYS A 663 -15.69 -23.83 36.35
CA LYS A 663 -16.30 -24.94 35.58
C LYS A 663 -15.52 -25.21 34.30
N PHE A 664 -15.54 -26.45 33.86
CA PHE A 664 -15.12 -26.84 32.52
C PHE A 664 -16.33 -26.83 31.59
N SER A 665 -16.27 -25.96 30.58
CA SER A 665 -17.26 -25.95 29.50
C SER A 665 -16.89 -26.97 28.42
N PRO A 666 -17.83 -27.44 27.58
CA PRO A 666 -17.55 -28.28 26.42
C PRO A 666 -16.53 -27.64 25.50
N SER A 667 -16.58 -26.31 25.30
CA SER A 667 -15.62 -25.57 24.49
C SER A 667 -14.19 -25.63 25.04
N ALA A 668 -14.01 -25.51 26.37
CA ALA A 668 -12.71 -25.62 27.01
C ALA A 668 -12.09 -27.00 26.80
N LEU A 669 -12.89 -28.05 26.99
CA LEU A 669 -12.47 -29.45 26.79
C LEU A 669 -12.16 -29.72 25.32
N ASN A 670 -12.99 -29.24 24.40
CA ASN A 670 -12.74 -29.35 22.98
C ASN A 670 -11.45 -28.63 22.55
N TYR A 671 -11.15 -27.45 23.11
CA TYR A 671 -9.90 -26.74 22.86
C TYR A 671 -8.66 -27.54 23.28
N TYR A 672 -8.76 -28.22 24.46
CA TYR A 672 -7.68 -29.10 24.94
C TYR A 672 -7.47 -30.30 24.00
N LEU A 673 -8.58 -30.98 23.62
CA LEU A 673 -8.56 -32.12 22.71
C LEU A 673 -8.08 -31.76 21.30
N ASP A 674 -8.37 -30.56 20.83
CA ASP A 674 -7.90 -30.10 19.52
C ASP A 674 -6.41 -29.67 19.56
N CYS A 675 -6.01 -28.99 20.64
CA CYS A 675 -4.64 -28.52 20.86
C CYS A 675 -4.43 -28.09 22.32
N PRO A 676 -3.65 -28.85 23.12
CA PRO A 676 -3.36 -28.48 24.52
C PRO A 676 -2.83 -27.06 24.68
N LEU A 677 -1.96 -26.58 23.74
CA LEU A 677 -1.43 -25.22 23.78
C LEU A 677 -2.50 -24.15 23.51
N LYS A 678 -3.49 -24.43 22.64
CA LYS A 678 -4.65 -23.54 22.43
C LYS A 678 -5.47 -23.37 23.71
N PHE A 679 -5.69 -24.47 24.45
CA PHE A 679 -6.35 -24.41 25.75
C PHE A 679 -5.56 -23.56 26.74
N TYR A 680 -4.24 -23.73 26.80
CA TYR A 680 -3.38 -22.93 27.66
C TYR A 680 -3.50 -21.45 27.34
N TYR A 681 -3.34 -21.05 26.08
CA TYR A 681 -3.42 -19.65 25.70
C TYR A 681 -4.77 -19.02 26.05
N ARG A 682 -5.86 -19.69 25.70
CA ARG A 682 -7.22 -19.15 25.91
C ARG A 682 -7.63 -19.13 27.37
N TYR A 683 -7.49 -20.28 28.07
CA TYR A 683 -8.09 -20.45 29.37
C TYR A 683 -7.11 -20.26 30.52
N VAL A 684 -5.87 -20.58 30.40
CA VAL A 684 -4.87 -20.44 31.46
C VAL A 684 -4.15 -19.09 31.35
N ALA A 685 -3.66 -18.72 30.21
CA ALA A 685 -2.99 -17.44 29.99
C ALA A 685 -3.97 -16.27 29.81
N GLY A 686 -5.22 -16.54 29.40
CA GLY A 686 -6.27 -15.52 29.23
C GLY A 686 -6.10 -14.67 27.95
N LEU A 687 -5.42 -15.21 26.94
CA LEU A 687 -5.26 -14.54 25.68
C LEU A 687 -6.53 -14.63 24.82
N SER A 688 -6.85 -13.57 24.12
CA SER A 688 -7.90 -13.52 23.11
C SER A 688 -7.45 -12.73 21.91
N ALA A 689 -8.01 -13.03 20.73
CA ALA A 689 -7.88 -12.14 19.58
C ALA A 689 -8.46 -10.76 19.95
N PRO A 690 -7.88 -9.67 19.43
CA PRO A 690 -8.48 -8.34 19.60
C PRO A 690 -9.87 -8.31 18.96
N ASP A 691 -10.79 -7.58 19.59
CA ASP A 691 -12.13 -7.38 19.05
C ASP A 691 -12.01 -6.51 17.78
N GLU A 692 -12.31 -7.08 16.62
CA GLU A 692 -12.39 -6.36 15.36
C GLU A 692 -13.84 -5.94 15.10
N VAL A 693 -14.07 -4.64 14.92
CA VAL A 693 -15.36 -4.13 14.51
C VAL A 693 -15.50 -4.32 13.00
N SER A 694 -16.32 -5.29 12.61
CA SER A 694 -16.63 -5.58 11.22
C SER A 694 -18.11 -5.34 10.92
N ALA A 695 -18.40 -4.67 9.81
CA ALA A 695 -19.77 -4.57 9.29
C ALA A 695 -20.26 -5.88 8.67
N GLU A 696 -19.37 -6.86 8.50
CA GLU A 696 -19.68 -8.21 8.05
C GLU A 696 -20.01 -9.11 9.25
N ILE A 697 -20.99 -9.96 9.08
CA ILE A 697 -21.43 -10.91 10.10
C ILE A 697 -20.63 -12.19 9.95
N ASP A 698 -19.84 -12.51 10.96
CA ASP A 698 -19.12 -13.77 11.02
C ASP A 698 -20.06 -14.94 11.37
N SER A 699 -19.57 -16.16 11.20
CA SER A 699 -20.37 -17.37 11.46
C SER A 699 -20.79 -17.52 12.93
N ALA A 700 -19.99 -17.00 13.87
CA ALA A 700 -20.32 -17.07 15.31
C ALA A 700 -21.43 -16.07 15.67
N THR A 701 -21.33 -14.85 15.16
CA THR A 701 -22.36 -13.82 15.31
C THR A 701 -23.66 -14.22 14.64
N PHE A 702 -23.59 -14.80 13.42
CA PHE A 702 -24.75 -15.36 12.73
C PHE A 702 -25.48 -16.43 13.59
N GLY A 703 -24.71 -17.38 14.16
CA GLY A 703 -25.23 -18.40 15.07
C GLY A 703 -25.89 -17.79 16.31
N SER A 704 -25.24 -16.82 16.95
CA SER A 704 -25.75 -16.14 18.13
C SER A 704 -27.07 -15.41 17.87
N ILE A 705 -27.20 -14.72 16.73
CA ILE A 705 -28.45 -14.05 16.32
C ILE A 705 -29.55 -15.07 16.09
N PHE A 706 -29.25 -16.21 15.45
CA PHE A 706 -30.22 -17.28 15.26
C PHE A 706 -30.71 -17.87 16.60
N HIS A 707 -29.77 -18.21 17.51
CA HIS A 707 -30.11 -18.76 18.84
C HIS A 707 -31.00 -17.82 19.65
N TYR A 708 -30.64 -16.52 19.67
CA TYR A 708 -31.45 -15.51 20.38
C TYR A 708 -32.87 -15.40 19.82
N ALA A 709 -33.00 -15.35 18.49
CA ALA A 709 -34.30 -15.29 17.84
C ALA A 709 -35.15 -16.57 18.14
N ALA A 710 -34.51 -17.76 18.04
CA ALA A 710 -35.15 -19.03 18.35
C ALA A 710 -35.63 -19.10 19.83
N GLU A 711 -34.78 -18.66 20.77
CA GLU A 711 -35.16 -18.60 22.21
C GLU A 711 -36.42 -17.75 22.40
N HIS A 712 -36.52 -16.59 21.80
CA HIS A 712 -37.67 -15.69 21.94
C HIS A 712 -38.94 -16.27 21.30
N ILE A 713 -38.79 -16.98 20.18
CA ILE A 713 -39.93 -17.72 19.59
C ILE A 713 -40.54 -18.73 20.59
N TYR A 714 -39.70 -19.57 21.23
CA TYR A 714 -40.22 -20.59 22.15
C TYR A 714 -40.72 -19.98 23.45
N LYS A 715 -40.14 -18.89 23.95
CA LYS A 715 -40.68 -18.14 25.09
C LYS A 715 -42.10 -17.63 24.81
N ASP A 716 -42.32 -17.07 23.63
CA ASP A 716 -43.62 -16.57 23.20
C ASP A 716 -44.62 -17.73 23.01
N LEU A 717 -44.26 -18.82 22.36
CA LEU A 717 -45.11 -19.98 22.15
C LEU A 717 -45.54 -20.62 23.45
N THR A 718 -44.78 -20.51 24.53
CA THR A 718 -45.02 -21.13 25.82
C THR A 718 -45.62 -20.17 26.85
N THR A 719 -45.98 -18.96 26.52
CA THR A 719 -46.59 -17.96 27.42
C THR A 719 -47.89 -18.46 28.02
N HIS A 720 -48.67 -19.26 27.30
CA HIS A 720 -49.99 -19.78 27.73
C HIS A 720 -49.98 -21.28 28.08
N GLY A 721 -48.83 -21.95 28.05
CA GLY A 721 -48.67 -23.36 28.37
C GLY A 721 -47.44 -23.97 27.75
N LYS A 722 -46.90 -25.03 28.41
CA LYS A 722 -45.64 -25.66 27.97
C LYS A 722 -45.78 -26.65 26.82
N VAL A 723 -46.99 -27.03 26.44
CA VAL A 723 -47.25 -27.96 25.32
C VAL A 723 -47.34 -27.20 24.03
N ILE A 724 -46.46 -27.53 23.10
CA ILE A 724 -46.45 -26.91 21.77
C ILE A 724 -47.22 -27.84 20.81
N ASN A 725 -48.35 -27.34 20.32
CA ASN A 725 -49.23 -28.01 19.38
C ASN A 725 -48.96 -27.59 17.92
N LYS A 726 -49.40 -28.42 16.98
CA LYS A 726 -49.23 -28.14 15.54
C LYS A 726 -49.83 -26.82 15.08
N GLU A 727 -51.04 -26.50 15.60
CA GLU A 727 -51.75 -25.26 15.23
C GLU A 727 -51.00 -24.00 15.59
N ALA A 728 -50.31 -23.95 16.74
CA ALA A 728 -49.49 -22.82 17.15
C ALA A 728 -48.30 -22.60 16.21
N LEU A 729 -47.66 -23.69 15.83
CA LEU A 729 -46.52 -23.64 14.88
C LEU A 729 -46.97 -23.26 13.47
N GLU A 730 -48.11 -23.79 12.98
CA GLU A 730 -48.65 -23.39 11.65
C GLU A 730 -49.03 -21.90 11.61
N THR A 731 -49.65 -21.39 12.68
CA THR A 731 -50.02 -19.98 12.80
C THR A 731 -48.79 -19.08 12.71
N LEU A 732 -47.71 -19.46 13.41
CA LEU A 732 -46.47 -18.69 13.36
C LEU A 732 -45.76 -18.80 12.01
N LEU A 733 -45.72 -19.96 11.38
CA LEU A 733 -45.15 -20.18 10.05
C LEU A 733 -45.80 -19.32 8.96
N ARG A 734 -47.10 -19.01 9.08
CA ARG A 734 -47.82 -18.11 8.17
C ARG A 734 -47.57 -16.64 8.43
N ASN A 735 -47.02 -16.28 9.58
CA ASN A 735 -46.77 -14.88 9.98
C ASN A 735 -45.29 -14.47 9.71
N GLU A 736 -44.96 -14.16 8.46
CA GLU A 736 -43.59 -13.76 8.08
C GLU A 736 -43.11 -12.49 8.77
N VAL A 737 -44.03 -11.53 9.00
CA VAL A 737 -43.72 -10.27 9.67
C VAL A 737 -43.22 -10.53 11.09
N LYS A 738 -43.88 -11.42 11.83
CA LYS A 738 -43.49 -11.77 13.20
C LYS A 738 -42.16 -12.50 13.23
N LEU A 739 -41.89 -13.37 12.25
CA LEU A 739 -40.57 -14.03 12.14
C LEU A 739 -39.45 -13.04 11.86
N GLN A 740 -39.69 -12.06 11.01
CA GLN A 740 -38.73 -10.98 10.75
C GLN A 740 -38.50 -10.10 11.99
N ASP A 741 -39.53 -9.83 12.78
CA ASP A 741 -39.39 -9.03 14.00
C ASP A 741 -38.50 -9.69 15.06
N TYR A 742 -38.56 -11.04 15.21
CA TYR A 742 -37.62 -11.77 16.07
C TYR A 742 -36.17 -11.61 15.57
N VAL A 743 -35.95 -11.69 14.26
CA VAL A 743 -34.63 -11.50 13.68
C VAL A 743 -34.14 -10.07 13.92
N ASP A 744 -34.97 -9.05 13.63
CA ASP A 744 -34.64 -7.65 13.84
C ASP A 744 -34.32 -7.34 15.30
N THR A 745 -35.07 -7.93 16.23
CA THR A 745 -34.83 -7.83 17.68
C THR A 745 -33.47 -8.42 18.07
N ALA A 746 -33.12 -9.57 17.51
CA ALA A 746 -31.82 -10.20 17.74
C ALA A 746 -30.67 -9.37 17.16
N PHE A 747 -30.82 -8.84 15.95
CA PHE A 747 -29.84 -7.95 15.36
C PHE A 747 -29.61 -6.67 16.16
N LYS A 748 -30.70 -6.03 16.62
CA LYS A 748 -30.60 -4.84 17.49
C LYS A 748 -29.80 -5.13 18.76
N LYS A 749 -30.03 -6.28 19.36
CA LYS A 749 -29.40 -6.63 20.65
C LYS A 749 -27.95 -7.08 20.50
N LEU A 750 -27.65 -7.93 19.52
CA LEU A 750 -26.38 -8.66 19.46
C LEU A 750 -25.38 -8.07 18.46
N PHE A 751 -25.86 -7.38 17.44
CA PHE A 751 -25.00 -6.86 16.39
C PHE A 751 -24.89 -5.34 16.41
N PHE A 752 -26.01 -4.64 16.36
CA PHE A 752 -26.03 -3.18 16.34
C PHE A 752 -25.89 -2.53 17.73
N ASN A 753 -26.19 -3.27 18.78
CA ASN A 753 -26.22 -2.80 20.17
C ASN A 753 -27.01 -1.48 20.33
N VAL A 754 -28.19 -1.42 19.70
CA VAL A 754 -29.09 -0.26 19.72
C VAL A 754 -30.33 -0.52 20.56
N PRO A 755 -31.01 0.55 21.06
CA PRO A 755 -32.26 0.42 21.78
C PRO A 755 -33.35 -0.25 20.95
N GLN A 756 -34.27 -0.98 21.64
CA GLN A 756 -35.36 -1.72 20.98
C GLN A 756 -36.33 -0.88 20.14
N ASN A 757 -36.44 0.41 20.42
CA ASN A 757 -37.30 1.36 19.69
C ASN A 757 -36.69 1.89 18.39
N GLU A 758 -35.38 1.65 18.14
CA GLU A 758 -34.74 2.00 16.86
C GLU A 758 -34.95 0.89 15.83
N LYS A 759 -35.11 1.25 14.55
CA LYS A 759 -35.12 0.30 13.46
C LYS A 759 -33.67 -0.03 13.06
N PRO A 760 -33.32 -1.33 12.84
CA PRO A 760 -32.01 -1.69 12.35
C PRO A 760 -31.85 -1.21 10.90
N GLU A 761 -30.75 -0.50 10.63
CA GLU A 761 -30.39 -0.10 9.26
C GLU A 761 -29.41 -1.14 8.69
N TYR A 762 -29.92 -2.06 7.89
CA TYR A 762 -29.14 -3.11 7.24
C TYR A 762 -28.39 -2.58 6.01
N ASN A 763 -27.13 -2.93 5.85
CA ASN A 763 -26.46 -2.90 4.55
C ASN A 763 -26.90 -4.11 3.69
N GLY A 764 -26.48 -4.15 2.42
CA GLY A 764 -26.89 -5.21 1.50
C GLY A 764 -26.57 -6.63 2.00
N VAL A 765 -25.39 -6.85 2.58
CA VAL A 765 -24.95 -8.15 3.09
C VAL A 765 -25.73 -8.53 4.36
N GLN A 766 -25.93 -7.57 5.26
CA GLN A 766 -26.70 -7.77 6.50
C GLN A 766 -28.16 -8.08 6.20
N LEU A 767 -28.74 -7.45 5.18
CA LEU A 767 -30.11 -7.73 4.74
C LEU A 767 -30.24 -9.18 4.22
N ILE A 768 -29.26 -9.66 3.45
CA ILE A 768 -29.20 -11.06 3.00
C ILE A 768 -29.11 -12.01 4.21
N ASN A 769 -28.21 -11.71 5.16
CA ASN A 769 -28.07 -12.55 6.36
C ASN A 769 -29.34 -12.56 7.20
N SER A 770 -30.04 -11.43 7.35
CA SER A 770 -31.33 -11.34 8.04
C SER A 770 -32.38 -12.24 7.37
N ALA A 771 -32.48 -12.18 6.03
CA ALA A 771 -33.39 -13.04 5.26
C ALA A 771 -33.06 -14.54 5.40
N VAL A 772 -31.76 -14.89 5.41
CA VAL A 772 -31.30 -16.29 5.61
C VAL A 772 -31.64 -16.77 7.01
N ILE A 773 -31.45 -15.94 8.05
CA ILE A 773 -31.81 -16.30 9.43
C ILE A 773 -33.34 -16.51 9.55
N ALA A 774 -34.15 -15.61 8.95
CA ALA A 774 -35.61 -15.78 8.93
C ALA A 774 -36.03 -17.10 8.26
N ARG A 775 -35.35 -17.47 7.15
CA ARG A 775 -35.57 -18.77 6.50
C ARG A 775 -35.16 -19.94 7.40
N TYR A 776 -34.05 -19.82 8.12
CA TYR A 776 -33.61 -20.86 9.08
C TYR A 776 -34.60 -21.04 10.22
N LEU A 777 -35.18 -19.96 10.72
CA LEU A 777 -36.26 -20.07 11.73
C LEU A 777 -37.50 -20.79 11.17
N LYS A 778 -37.88 -20.56 9.92
CA LYS A 778 -38.95 -21.33 9.24
C LYS A 778 -38.60 -22.82 9.18
N GLN A 779 -37.34 -23.17 8.82
CA GLN A 779 -36.92 -24.57 8.76
C GLN A 779 -36.94 -25.25 10.13
N LEU A 780 -36.54 -24.54 11.18
CA LEU A 780 -36.64 -25.00 12.56
C LEU A 780 -38.11 -25.33 12.93
N LEU A 781 -39.01 -24.39 12.66
CA LEU A 781 -40.45 -24.57 12.98
C LEU A 781 -41.10 -25.68 12.14
N GLN A 782 -40.69 -25.86 10.88
CA GLN A 782 -41.13 -26.96 10.03
C GLN A 782 -40.68 -28.31 10.56
N ASN A 783 -39.45 -28.42 11.08
CA ASN A 783 -38.97 -29.62 11.75
C ASN A 783 -39.79 -29.93 12.99
N ASP A 784 -40.08 -28.89 13.78
CA ASP A 784 -40.87 -29.06 14.99
C ASP A 784 -42.35 -29.37 14.73
N LEU A 785 -42.92 -28.89 13.64
CA LEU A 785 -44.27 -29.23 13.21
C LEU A 785 -44.43 -30.73 12.98
N ARG A 786 -43.38 -31.38 12.46
CA ARG A 786 -43.36 -32.85 12.29
C ARG A 786 -43.24 -33.61 13.62
N TYR A 787 -42.53 -32.98 14.59
CA TYR A 787 -42.33 -33.57 15.90
C TYR A 787 -43.50 -33.33 16.88
N ALA A 788 -44.26 -32.25 16.67
CA ALA A 788 -45.38 -31.85 17.54
C ALA A 788 -46.51 -32.94 17.63
N PRO A 789 -47.26 -33.05 18.75
CA PRO A 789 -47.12 -32.24 19.96
C PRO A 789 -45.96 -32.68 20.85
N PHE A 790 -45.32 -31.72 21.57
CA PHE A 790 -44.27 -31.97 22.53
C PHE A 790 -44.33 -30.94 23.67
N THR A 791 -43.74 -31.28 24.82
CA THR A 791 -43.69 -30.38 25.97
C THR A 791 -42.35 -29.66 25.98
N PHE A 792 -42.33 -28.34 25.80
CA PHE A 792 -41.15 -27.51 25.95
C PHE A 792 -40.75 -27.39 27.40
N ILE A 793 -39.49 -27.60 27.73
CA ILE A 793 -38.96 -27.54 29.10
C ILE A 793 -38.19 -26.25 29.34
N ALA A 794 -37.18 -25.98 28.53
CA ALA A 794 -36.37 -24.78 28.62
C ALA A 794 -35.57 -24.52 27.35
N SER A 795 -35.13 -23.25 27.15
CA SER A 795 -34.12 -22.85 26.20
C SER A 795 -33.02 -22.07 26.91
N GLU A 796 -31.80 -22.08 26.33
CA GLU A 796 -30.61 -21.39 26.86
C GLU A 796 -30.39 -21.67 28.36
N MET A 797 -30.62 -22.91 28.76
CA MET A 797 -30.55 -23.30 30.19
C MET A 797 -29.14 -23.68 30.61
N GLU A 798 -28.63 -22.97 31.61
CA GLU A 798 -27.36 -23.33 32.22
C GLU A 798 -27.47 -24.59 33.06
N VAL A 799 -26.62 -25.58 32.77
CA VAL A 799 -26.53 -26.82 33.52
C VAL A 799 -25.10 -27.07 33.94
N ASP A 800 -24.96 -27.57 35.17
CA ASP A 800 -23.67 -28.01 35.70
C ASP A 800 -23.84 -29.20 36.67
N GLU A 801 -22.72 -29.91 36.90
CA GLU A 801 -22.59 -30.88 37.99
C GLU A 801 -21.18 -30.81 38.59
N PRO A 802 -21.04 -31.09 39.93
CA PRO A 802 -19.75 -31.17 40.58
C PRO A 802 -18.96 -32.39 40.11
N ILE A 803 -17.64 -32.24 40.02
CA ILE A 803 -16.71 -33.31 39.68
C ILE A 803 -15.43 -33.19 40.50
N ASP A 804 -14.96 -34.33 41.06
CA ASP A 804 -13.71 -34.43 41.80
C ASP A 804 -12.63 -34.98 40.87
N ILE A 805 -11.55 -34.19 40.66
CA ILE A 805 -10.45 -34.51 39.76
C ILE A 805 -9.28 -34.98 40.62
N GLN A 806 -8.84 -36.22 40.41
CA GLN A 806 -7.71 -36.80 41.13
C GLN A 806 -6.39 -36.26 40.54
N THR A 807 -5.53 -35.75 41.39
CA THR A 807 -4.20 -35.27 40.97
C THR A 807 -3.14 -35.82 41.93
N PRO A 808 -1.85 -35.86 41.51
CA PRO A 808 -0.75 -36.29 42.40
C PRO A 808 -0.63 -35.47 43.69
N LYS A 809 -1.19 -34.27 43.75
CA LYS A 809 -1.13 -33.33 44.87
C LYS A 809 -2.46 -33.24 45.64
N GLY A 810 -3.41 -34.10 45.40
CA GLY A 810 -4.71 -34.11 46.04
C GLY A 810 -5.88 -33.93 45.09
N VAL A 811 -7.08 -33.77 45.63
CA VAL A 811 -8.31 -33.65 44.84
C VAL A 811 -8.64 -32.19 44.55
N ILE A 812 -8.84 -31.87 43.25
CA ILE A 812 -9.38 -30.60 42.80
C ILE A 812 -10.90 -30.75 42.66
N LYS A 813 -11.64 -29.88 43.35
CA LYS A 813 -13.08 -29.82 43.24
C LYS A 813 -13.49 -28.84 42.15
N SER A 814 -14.10 -29.31 41.10
CA SER A 814 -14.52 -28.48 39.97
C SER A 814 -15.99 -28.73 39.61
N ARG A 815 -16.44 -28.11 38.52
CA ARG A 815 -17.72 -28.39 37.88
C ARG A 815 -17.52 -28.63 36.40
N ILE A 816 -18.37 -29.43 35.82
CA ILE A 816 -18.54 -29.57 34.38
C ILE A 816 -19.89 -29.04 33.98
N GLY A 817 -20.02 -28.32 32.88
CA GLY A 817 -21.30 -27.77 32.47
C GLY A 817 -21.22 -26.75 31.35
N GLY A 818 -22.39 -26.28 30.98
CA GLY A 818 -22.55 -25.28 29.91
C GLY A 818 -24.00 -24.85 29.76
N ILE A 819 -24.34 -24.38 28.56
CA ILE A 819 -25.68 -23.92 28.23
C ILE A 819 -26.27 -24.87 27.18
N ILE A 820 -27.48 -25.40 27.49
CA ILE A 820 -28.24 -26.23 26.56
C ILE A 820 -29.19 -25.32 25.75
N ASP A 821 -29.08 -25.36 24.42
CA ASP A 821 -29.87 -24.49 23.54
C ASP A 821 -31.38 -24.73 23.72
N ARG A 822 -31.80 -26.00 23.76
CA ARG A 822 -33.21 -26.37 24.02
C ARG A 822 -33.35 -27.76 24.66
N MET A 823 -34.33 -27.86 25.56
CA MET A 823 -34.83 -29.12 26.09
C MET A 823 -36.32 -29.22 25.88
N ASP A 824 -36.76 -30.39 25.43
CA ASP A 824 -38.18 -30.73 25.27
C ASP A 824 -38.43 -32.22 25.63
N SER A 825 -39.66 -32.58 25.92
CA SER A 825 -40.01 -33.97 26.22
C SER A 825 -41.20 -34.40 25.41
N LYS A 826 -41.16 -35.68 25.02
CA LYS A 826 -42.24 -36.39 24.35
C LYS A 826 -42.19 -37.86 24.72
N ASP A 827 -43.35 -38.45 25.04
CA ASP A 827 -43.51 -39.88 25.31
C ASP A 827 -42.50 -40.42 26.32
N GLY A 828 -42.28 -39.68 27.42
CA GLY A 828 -41.36 -40.07 28.51
C GLY A 828 -39.88 -39.94 28.20
N THR A 829 -39.50 -39.40 27.02
CA THR A 829 -38.12 -39.13 26.61
C THR A 829 -37.81 -37.63 26.68
N LEU A 830 -36.74 -37.26 27.38
CA LEU A 830 -36.19 -35.92 27.39
C LEU A 830 -35.22 -35.79 26.23
N ARG A 831 -35.47 -34.86 25.31
CA ARG A 831 -34.58 -34.53 24.21
C ARG A 831 -33.74 -33.29 24.52
N ILE A 832 -32.44 -33.38 24.35
CA ILE A 832 -31.49 -32.30 24.48
C ILE A 832 -31.10 -31.89 23.08
N VAL A 833 -31.49 -30.69 22.62
CA VAL A 833 -31.27 -30.21 21.26
C VAL A 833 -30.22 -29.11 21.27
N ASP A 834 -29.21 -29.29 20.46
CA ASP A 834 -28.17 -28.31 20.19
C ASP A 834 -28.30 -27.85 18.72
N TYR A 835 -28.40 -26.55 18.46
CA TYR A 835 -28.62 -26.00 17.14
C TYR A 835 -27.31 -25.76 16.41
N LYS A 836 -27.28 -26.12 15.12
CA LYS A 836 -26.12 -25.85 14.24
C LYS A 836 -26.58 -25.17 12.97
N THR A 837 -26.16 -23.91 12.80
CA THR A 837 -26.46 -23.11 11.59
C THR A 837 -25.53 -23.45 10.41
N GLY A 838 -24.39 -24.11 10.66
CA GLY A 838 -23.44 -24.58 9.66
C GLY A 838 -22.85 -25.94 10.01
N GLY A 839 -21.99 -26.45 9.14
CA GLY A 839 -21.33 -27.75 9.28
C GLY A 839 -22.20 -28.93 8.82
N ASP A 840 -21.63 -30.12 8.86
CA ASP A 840 -22.27 -31.36 8.45
C ASP A 840 -22.44 -32.30 9.65
N ALA A 841 -23.46 -33.17 9.60
CA ALA A 841 -23.71 -34.16 10.63
C ALA A 841 -22.60 -35.21 10.62
N ASP A 842 -21.91 -35.29 11.75
CA ASP A 842 -20.92 -36.33 12.01
C ASP A 842 -21.55 -37.56 12.66
N THR A 843 -20.99 -38.72 12.31
CA THR A 843 -21.36 -40.00 12.94
C THR A 843 -20.10 -40.58 13.55
N PRO A 844 -19.86 -40.39 14.86
CA PRO A 844 -18.71 -40.98 15.53
C PRO A 844 -18.86 -42.51 15.56
N PRO A 845 -17.75 -43.26 15.34
CA PRO A 845 -17.83 -44.72 15.36
C PRO A 845 -18.14 -45.30 16.74
N HIS A 846 -17.59 -44.73 17.80
CA HIS A 846 -17.76 -45.16 19.21
C HIS A 846 -17.42 -43.96 20.13
N VAL A 847 -17.76 -44.09 21.42
CA VAL A 847 -17.56 -43.02 22.44
C VAL A 847 -16.09 -42.62 22.56
N GLU A 848 -15.17 -43.58 22.50
CA GLU A 848 -13.72 -43.29 22.58
C GLU A 848 -13.24 -42.30 21.52
N SER A 849 -13.80 -42.39 20.32
CA SER A 849 -13.39 -41.48 19.19
C SER A 849 -13.66 -40.01 19.49
N LEU A 850 -14.53 -39.68 20.44
CA LEU A 850 -14.80 -38.30 20.86
C LEU A 850 -13.64 -37.67 21.67
N PHE A 851 -12.78 -38.53 22.25
CA PHE A 851 -11.67 -38.13 23.13
C PHE A 851 -10.30 -38.25 22.46
N ILE A 852 -10.23 -38.78 21.26
CA ILE A 852 -8.98 -38.93 20.53
C ILE A 852 -8.80 -37.71 19.57
N PRO A 853 -7.68 -36.98 19.64
CA PRO A 853 -7.39 -35.91 18.69
C PRO A 853 -7.41 -36.43 17.24
N ASP A 854 -8.29 -35.88 16.43
CA ASP A 854 -8.41 -36.21 15.02
C ASP A 854 -8.87 -34.98 14.22
N LYS A 855 -8.57 -34.94 12.92
CA LYS A 855 -9.02 -33.87 12.01
C LYS A 855 -10.56 -33.73 12.01
N LYS A 856 -11.25 -34.85 12.01
CA LYS A 856 -12.72 -34.95 11.93
C LYS A 856 -13.38 -35.36 13.26
N ARG A 857 -12.71 -35.07 14.39
CA ARG A 857 -13.31 -35.37 15.70
C ARG A 857 -14.67 -34.67 15.86
N SER A 858 -15.69 -35.41 16.30
CA SER A 858 -17.06 -34.90 16.41
C SER A 858 -17.24 -33.99 17.64
N ASN A 859 -16.78 -32.77 17.59
CA ASN A 859 -16.81 -31.79 18.67
C ASN A 859 -18.23 -31.52 19.19
N TYR A 860 -19.19 -31.46 18.29
CA TYR A 860 -20.57 -31.17 18.63
C TYR A 860 -21.24 -32.36 19.33
N VAL A 861 -20.93 -33.61 18.92
CA VAL A 861 -21.40 -34.81 19.61
C VAL A 861 -20.81 -34.90 21.02
N PHE A 862 -19.50 -34.61 21.17
CA PHE A 862 -18.84 -34.49 22.47
C PHE A 862 -19.61 -33.53 23.39
N GLN A 863 -19.93 -32.33 22.90
CA GLN A 863 -20.67 -31.30 23.63
C GLN A 863 -22.07 -31.79 24.07
N THR A 864 -22.82 -32.32 23.14
CA THR A 864 -24.21 -32.78 23.41
C THR A 864 -24.22 -33.98 24.36
N PHE A 865 -23.22 -34.86 24.25
CA PHE A 865 -23.06 -36.00 25.19
C PHE A 865 -22.70 -35.54 26.61
N LEU A 866 -21.90 -34.46 26.78
CA LEU A 866 -21.65 -33.87 28.10
C LEU A 866 -22.94 -33.40 28.74
N TYR A 867 -23.82 -32.74 27.99
CA TYR A 867 -25.11 -32.30 28.48
C TYR A 867 -26.02 -33.48 28.81
N ALA A 868 -26.03 -34.52 27.97
CA ALA A 868 -26.77 -35.74 28.21
C ALA A 868 -26.31 -36.44 29.48
N ALA A 869 -24.98 -36.55 29.71
CA ALA A 869 -24.44 -37.14 30.96
C ALA A 869 -24.87 -36.37 32.22
N ILE A 870 -24.82 -35.02 32.17
CA ILE A 870 -25.31 -34.20 33.29
C ILE A 870 -26.80 -34.43 33.56
N MET A 871 -27.61 -34.50 32.49
CA MET A 871 -29.05 -34.67 32.64
C MET A 871 -29.47 -36.07 33.06
N CYS A 872 -28.77 -37.15 32.69
CA CYS A 872 -28.96 -38.49 33.21
C CYS A 872 -28.88 -38.55 34.75
N ARG A 873 -27.92 -37.81 35.31
CA ARG A 873 -27.76 -37.76 36.78
C ARG A 873 -28.85 -36.91 37.46
N LYS A 874 -29.26 -35.79 36.78
CA LYS A 874 -30.33 -34.92 37.34
C LYS A 874 -31.73 -35.53 37.21
N GLN A 875 -31.94 -36.36 36.19
CA GLN A 875 -33.24 -37.00 35.90
C GLN A 875 -33.10 -38.52 35.63
N PRO A 876 -32.74 -39.31 36.63
CA PRO A 876 -32.38 -40.72 36.45
C PRO A 876 -33.54 -41.64 35.99
N THR A 877 -34.77 -41.15 36.03
CA THR A 877 -35.97 -41.92 35.62
C THR A 877 -36.43 -41.71 34.21
N MET A 878 -35.82 -40.70 33.52
CA MET A 878 -36.18 -40.34 32.14
C MET A 878 -35.14 -40.88 31.17
N LYS A 879 -35.57 -41.31 29.97
CA LYS A 879 -34.69 -41.54 28.86
C LYS A 879 -34.16 -40.20 28.33
N ILE A 880 -32.88 -40.11 28.09
CA ILE A 880 -32.25 -38.90 27.58
C ILE A 880 -31.79 -39.12 26.11
N ALA A 881 -32.35 -38.36 25.15
CA ALA A 881 -32.02 -38.43 23.76
C ALA A 881 -31.24 -37.15 23.32
N PRO A 882 -29.91 -37.23 23.13
CA PRO A 882 -29.13 -36.14 22.62
C PRO A 882 -29.40 -35.93 21.12
N ALA A 883 -29.57 -34.69 20.68
CA ALA A 883 -29.92 -34.33 19.32
C ALA A 883 -29.11 -33.13 18.82
N LEU A 884 -28.61 -33.23 17.59
CA LEU A 884 -27.95 -32.17 16.87
C LEU A 884 -28.81 -31.72 15.69
N LEU A 885 -29.36 -30.52 15.79
CA LEU A 885 -30.26 -29.99 14.77
C LEU A 885 -29.50 -29.07 13.79
N TYR A 886 -29.10 -29.62 12.65
CA TYR A 886 -28.51 -28.87 11.54
C TYR A 886 -29.63 -28.18 10.77
N ILE A 887 -29.75 -26.85 10.97
CA ILE A 887 -30.90 -26.06 10.51
C ILE A 887 -31.04 -26.08 8.98
N HIS A 888 -29.97 -26.02 8.26
CA HIS A 888 -30.00 -26.05 6.79
C HIS A 888 -30.55 -27.40 6.22
N ARG A 889 -30.56 -28.49 7.02
CA ARG A 889 -31.11 -29.80 6.65
C ARG A 889 -32.52 -30.04 7.23
N ALA A 890 -32.93 -29.18 8.16
CA ALA A 890 -34.17 -29.37 8.90
C ALA A 890 -35.43 -29.35 8.03
N ALA A 891 -35.39 -28.80 6.83
CA ALA A 891 -36.51 -28.81 5.88
C ALA A 891 -36.72 -30.15 5.19
N THR A 892 -35.73 -31.06 5.17
CA THR A 892 -35.82 -32.36 4.50
C THR A 892 -36.74 -33.30 5.28
N GLU A 893 -37.71 -33.96 4.62
CA GLU A 893 -38.72 -34.82 5.28
C GLU A 893 -38.11 -36.00 6.04
N THR A 894 -37.04 -36.58 5.52
CA THR A 894 -36.36 -37.74 6.10
C THR A 894 -35.32 -37.38 7.17
N TYR A 895 -35.13 -36.10 7.44
CA TYR A 895 -34.10 -35.66 8.40
C TYR A 895 -34.55 -35.90 9.85
N SER A 896 -33.68 -36.56 10.64
CA SER A 896 -33.80 -36.71 12.10
C SER A 896 -32.62 -36.04 12.80
N PRO A 897 -32.86 -35.21 13.82
CA PRO A 897 -31.78 -34.57 14.58
C PRO A 897 -31.10 -35.49 15.59
N VAL A 898 -31.65 -36.72 15.82
CA VAL A 898 -31.08 -37.69 16.76
C VAL A 898 -29.69 -38.09 16.31
N ILE A 899 -28.73 -38.01 17.24
CA ILE A 899 -27.35 -38.39 16.97
C ILE A 899 -27.25 -39.86 16.60
N GLN A 900 -26.48 -40.16 15.56
CA GLN A 900 -26.22 -41.54 15.13
C GLN A 900 -24.77 -41.90 15.45
N MET A 901 -24.57 -43.14 15.89
CA MET A 901 -23.25 -43.73 16.13
C MET A 901 -23.05 -44.96 15.27
N GLY A 902 -21.85 -45.24 14.85
CA GLY A 902 -21.49 -46.45 14.13
C GLY A 902 -20.30 -46.30 13.23
N GLU A 903 -19.66 -47.44 12.95
CA GLU A 903 -18.47 -47.49 12.07
C GLU A 903 -18.83 -47.14 10.61
N PRO A 904 -17.88 -46.56 9.84
CA PRO A 904 -18.06 -46.33 8.41
C PRO A 904 -18.47 -47.61 7.67
N ARG A 905 -19.47 -47.54 6.81
CA ARG A 905 -20.00 -48.63 6.01
C ARG A 905 -20.80 -49.72 6.78
N LYS A 906 -21.01 -49.56 8.07
CA LYS A 906 -21.90 -50.40 8.88
C LYS A 906 -23.24 -49.71 9.18
N PRO A 907 -24.32 -50.42 9.52
CA PRO A 907 -25.56 -49.82 9.98
C PRO A 907 -25.29 -48.88 11.17
N LYS A 908 -25.92 -47.72 11.16
CA LYS A 908 -25.80 -46.74 12.24
C LYS A 908 -26.90 -46.89 13.23
N GLU A 909 -26.60 -46.76 14.53
CA GLU A 909 -27.56 -46.80 15.63
C GLU A 909 -27.90 -45.39 16.08
N ALA A 910 -29.20 -45.08 16.18
CA ALA A 910 -29.65 -43.82 16.75
C ALA A 910 -29.53 -43.84 18.27
N VAL A 911 -28.99 -42.78 18.86
CA VAL A 911 -28.85 -42.63 20.30
C VAL A 911 -30.16 -42.11 20.89
N GLU A 912 -31.15 -43.00 20.98
CA GLU A 912 -32.46 -42.68 21.55
C GLU A 912 -32.45 -42.67 23.09
N ASP A 913 -31.47 -43.32 23.73
CA ASP A 913 -31.24 -43.34 25.15
C ASP A 913 -29.74 -43.33 25.46
N PHE A 914 -29.27 -42.20 25.96
CA PHE A 914 -27.86 -41.97 26.29
C PHE A 914 -27.36 -42.83 27.47
N SER A 915 -28.24 -43.35 28.34
CA SER A 915 -27.86 -44.17 29.51
C SER A 915 -26.94 -45.35 29.15
N LYS A 916 -27.07 -45.89 27.90
CA LYS A 916 -26.22 -46.94 27.38
C LYS A 916 -24.73 -46.54 27.23
N TYR A 917 -24.48 -45.27 26.99
CA TYR A 917 -23.14 -44.73 26.71
C TYR A 917 -22.57 -43.94 27.92
N GLU A 918 -23.38 -43.62 28.91
CA GLU A 918 -23.07 -42.74 30.04
C GLU A 918 -21.81 -43.16 30.78
N LYS A 919 -21.73 -44.45 31.14
CA LYS A 919 -20.61 -45.00 31.93
C LYS A 919 -19.28 -44.82 31.22
N GLU A 920 -19.20 -45.23 29.98
CA GLU A 920 -17.97 -45.12 29.21
C GLU A 920 -17.60 -43.65 28.97
N TYR A 921 -18.57 -42.80 28.64
CA TYR A 921 -18.34 -41.37 28.44
C TYR A 921 -17.79 -40.70 29.72
N ARG A 922 -18.33 -41.01 30.89
CA ARG A 922 -17.88 -40.45 32.17
C ARG A 922 -16.48 -40.92 32.56
N GLU A 923 -16.16 -42.19 32.37
CA GLU A 923 -14.83 -42.75 32.66
C GLU A 923 -13.77 -42.02 31.79
N ARG A 924 -14.04 -41.82 30.52
CA ARG A 924 -13.13 -41.09 29.62
C ARG A 924 -13.04 -39.59 29.94
N LEU A 925 -14.14 -38.95 30.28
CA LEU A 925 -14.17 -37.55 30.71
C LEU A 925 -13.35 -37.34 31.99
N GLN A 926 -13.45 -38.24 32.94
CA GLN A 926 -12.65 -38.23 34.17
C GLN A 926 -11.16 -38.34 33.85
N GLY A 927 -10.78 -39.28 32.97
CA GLY A 927 -9.39 -39.42 32.51
C GLY A 927 -8.86 -38.17 31.78
N LEU A 928 -9.69 -37.53 30.94
CA LEU A 928 -9.31 -36.26 30.28
C LEU A 928 -9.05 -35.15 31.30
N LEU A 929 -9.91 -35.00 32.30
CA LEU A 929 -9.74 -33.96 33.33
C LEU A 929 -8.48 -34.21 34.17
N GLU A 930 -8.21 -35.48 34.54
CA GLU A 930 -6.99 -35.89 35.25
C GLU A 930 -5.72 -35.63 34.38
N GLU A 931 -5.80 -35.88 33.08
CA GLU A 931 -4.72 -35.53 32.14
C GLU A 931 -4.47 -34.03 32.08
N ILE A 932 -5.52 -33.21 32.05
CA ILE A 932 -5.35 -31.73 32.04
C ILE A 932 -4.57 -31.26 33.26
N PHE A 933 -4.75 -31.89 34.40
CA PHE A 933 -4.01 -31.56 35.65
C PHE A 933 -2.77 -32.40 35.90
N ASN A 934 -2.40 -33.29 35.01
CA ASN A 934 -1.14 -34.04 35.14
C ASN A 934 0.06 -33.13 34.89
N PRO A 935 0.96 -32.88 35.87
CA PRO A 935 2.10 -32.00 35.72
C PRO A 935 3.15 -32.54 34.75
N GLU A 936 3.19 -33.83 34.49
CA GLU A 936 4.14 -34.45 33.56
C GLU A 936 3.76 -34.26 32.10
N LYS A 937 2.49 -33.93 31.81
CA LYS A 937 2.01 -33.64 30.46
C LYS A 937 1.99 -32.14 30.16
N SER A 938 2.99 -31.65 29.44
CA SER A 938 3.09 -30.26 29.02
C SER A 938 1.97 -29.88 28.03
N PHE A 939 1.70 -28.58 27.90
CA PHE A 939 0.84 -28.05 26.84
C PHE A 939 1.61 -27.93 25.54
N THR A 940 1.37 -28.85 24.61
CA THR A 940 2.06 -28.93 23.33
C THR A 940 1.20 -28.43 22.19
N GLN A 941 1.87 -28.03 21.09
CA GLN A 941 1.17 -27.78 19.82
C GLN A 941 0.57 -29.09 19.28
N THR A 942 -0.59 -28.96 18.65
CA THR A 942 -1.19 -30.12 17.95
C THR A 942 -0.32 -30.56 16.77
N GLU A 943 -0.30 -31.87 16.51
CA GLU A 943 0.33 -32.41 15.30
C GLU A 943 -0.56 -32.26 14.06
N ILE A 944 -1.86 -32.00 14.26
CA ILE A 944 -2.85 -31.82 13.20
C ILE A 944 -2.82 -30.38 12.70
N ILE A 945 -2.02 -30.12 11.67
CA ILE A 945 -1.78 -28.76 11.13
C ILE A 945 -3.08 -28.11 10.64
N GLU A 946 -4.02 -28.87 10.13
CA GLU A 946 -5.31 -28.35 9.68
C GLU A 946 -6.12 -27.66 10.79
N LYS A 947 -5.96 -28.05 12.04
CA LYS A 947 -6.58 -27.38 13.21
C LYS A 947 -6.00 -25.97 13.43
N CYS A 948 -4.83 -25.67 12.87
CA CYS A 948 -4.19 -24.36 12.96
C CYS A 948 -4.68 -23.38 11.89
N THR A 949 -5.34 -23.83 10.83
CA THR A 949 -5.76 -22.98 9.69
C THR A 949 -6.57 -21.76 10.13
N TYR A 950 -7.53 -21.96 11.03
CA TYR A 950 -8.44 -20.93 11.56
C TYR A 950 -8.22 -20.71 13.07
N CYS A 951 -7.01 -20.94 13.57
CA CYS A 951 -6.71 -20.76 14.98
C CYS A 951 -6.30 -19.32 15.26
N ASP A 952 -6.94 -18.67 16.26
CA ASP A 952 -6.62 -17.30 16.70
C ASP A 952 -5.15 -17.14 17.11
N PHE A 953 -4.51 -18.20 17.52
CA PHE A 953 -3.13 -18.22 18.00
C PHE A 953 -2.11 -18.69 16.95
N LYS A 954 -2.51 -18.79 15.67
CA LYS A 954 -1.66 -19.27 14.57
C LYS A 954 -0.35 -18.49 14.49
N ALA A 955 -0.43 -17.17 14.55
CA ALA A 955 0.73 -16.28 14.47
C ALA A 955 1.68 -16.48 15.68
N LEU A 956 1.15 -16.65 16.90
CA LEU A 956 1.94 -16.95 18.09
C LEU A 956 2.64 -18.32 17.98
N CYS A 957 1.97 -19.29 17.36
CA CYS A 957 2.50 -20.63 17.12
C CYS A 957 3.48 -20.72 15.93
N LYS A 958 3.65 -19.65 15.15
CA LYS A 958 4.47 -19.63 13.94
C LYS A 958 4.07 -20.71 12.91
N ARG A 959 2.75 -20.93 12.69
CA ARG A 959 2.18 -21.96 11.81
C ARG A 959 1.23 -21.39 10.75
#